data_22ffd74831cbf667812c83bf350d3c57
#
_entry.id   22ffd74831cbf667812c83bf350d3c57
#
_cell.length_a   1.000
_cell.length_b   1.000
_cell.length_c   1.000
_cell.angle_alpha   90.00
_cell.angle_beta   90.00
_cell.angle_gamma   90.00
#
_symmetry.space_group_name_H-M   'P 1'
#
loop_
_entity.id
_entity.type
_entity.pdbx_description
1 polymer ?
#
loop_
_entity_poly.entity_id
_entity_poly.type
_entity_poly.pdbx_seq_one_letter_code
_entity_poly.pdbx_strand_id
1 'polypeptide(L)'
;MLNLLGGLQMKYKFVKQHSEEDCGAACLATISKHYGRNFTLNHIREMVGTGQFGTTLLGLKRGAESLGFNARPVKTSPELLNRMKEAPLPAIIHWRGNHWVVLYGKQGNKCVIADPAVGIRYLSKKDVADNWTDWLMLLLQPDQTRFFSQEDDKVSGFWRFLRRVWTFRGILAQALPLNLILGLLSLASPFLLQILTDDVLVRGDTRLLTTVAIAVVVMHFVSTSLSFVQSNLIAHFAQRLQLGLVLEFGRQILRLPLSYYEARRSGEIVSRLRDINQVNQLVAQVIVGLPSQFFIALISFGFMLFYSWKLTAVAVVIAIVMSISTVIFQPTLRNKTRELLVQEAENQGVLVETFKGALTLKTTTASPQFWDEFQSRFSRLTTLTLNTIQIAIVNSTFSGFVAAVGGVILLWFGGNLVIQPQENLSIGQLLAFNAMNANFLGLIGSVIGFVDEYTRAKTAVQRLTEVIDATPEDDKDGKKQFARIPGDADITCTNVKFHYAGRMDLLEDFSLTIPGGKVIAFIGKSGCGKSTLAKLIAGLYPLQSGNIRIGLYNLDDLALDCLRHQIVLVPQDAHFWSRSIIENFRLGSPHVTFEQIVRCCKIAEADEFISKLPDKYQTVLGEFGANISGGQRQRLAIARAIVNDPPILILDESTAGLDPVSEAQVLDKLLQHRRGKTTILISHRPRVISRADWIVFLEQGRLKLQGSVEQLSSIAGDHLDFLTP
;
A
#
# COMPACT_ATOMS: atom_id res chain seq x y z
N MET A 1 31.13 -11.89 -1.52
CA MET A 1 30.30 -12.27 -2.68
C MET A 1 29.11 -11.32 -2.91
N LEU A 2 28.47 -10.76 -1.88
CA LEU A 2 27.37 -9.75 -2.02
C LEU A 2 27.84 -8.40 -2.58
N ASN A 3 29.08 -8.02 -2.46
CA ASN A 3 29.64 -6.78 -3.01
C ASN A 3 30.08 -6.87 -4.48
N LEU A 4 30.21 -8.08 -5.05
CA LEU A 4 30.59 -8.27 -6.45
C LEU A 4 29.41 -8.19 -7.43
N LEU A 5 28.17 -8.38 -6.96
CA LEU A 5 26.94 -8.25 -7.76
C LEU A 5 26.33 -6.85 -7.73
N GLY A 6 26.82 -5.96 -6.86
CA GLY A 6 26.38 -4.54 -6.75
C GLY A 6 27.23 -3.55 -7.53
N GLY A 7 28.28 -3.95 -8.18
CA GLY A 7 29.36 -3.09 -8.67
C GLY A 7 29.24 -2.55 -10.09
N LEU A 8 28.19 -2.81 -10.84
CA LEU A 8 27.86 -2.00 -12.02
C LEU A 8 27.10 -0.76 -11.53
N GLN A 9 27.81 0.30 -11.16
CA GLN A 9 27.23 1.62 -10.95
C GLN A 9 26.39 1.96 -12.18
N MET A 10 25.05 1.80 -12.06
CA MET A 10 24.17 2.23 -13.13
C MET A 10 24.44 3.71 -13.38
N LYS A 11 24.89 4.06 -14.57
CA LYS A 11 25.23 5.42 -15.00
C LYS A 11 24.07 6.40 -14.75
N TYR A 12 22.84 5.89 -14.70
CA TYR A 12 21.61 6.62 -14.47
C TYR A 12 20.92 6.12 -13.22
N LYS A 13 20.57 7.01 -12.29
CA LYS A 13 19.80 6.66 -11.08
C LYS A 13 18.36 6.39 -11.45
N PHE A 14 17.68 5.57 -10.65
CA PHE A 14 16.31 5.16 -10.92
C PHE A 14 15.60 4.82 -9.61
N VAL A 15 14.36 5.27 -9.48
CA VAL A 15 13.41 4.90 -8.41
C VAL A 15 12.14 4.37 -9.09
N LYS A 16 11.68 3.22 -8.65
CA LYS A 16 10.49 2.59 -9.20
C LYS A 16 9.24 3.07 -8.49
N GLN A 17 8.14 3.26 -9.22
CA GLN A 17 6.82 3.48 -8.64
C GLN A 17 6.29 2.24 -7.91
N HIS A 18 5.43 2.44 -6.90
CA HIS A 18 4.79 1.38 -6.12
C HIS A 18 3.33 1.16 -6.53
N SER A 19 2.68 2.18 -7.10
CA SER A 19 1.34 2.15 -7.71
C SER A 19 1.36 2.92 -9.02
N GLU A 20 0.30 2.84 -9.82
CA GLU A 20 0.19 3.58 -11.10
C GLU A 20 0.21 5.09 -10.89
N GLU A 21 -0.36 5.56 -9.80
CA GLU A 21 -0.48 6.98 -9.47
C GLU A 21 0.85 7.61 -9.06
N ASP A 22 1.86 6.80 -8.71
CA ASP A 22 3.13 7.27 -8.15
C ASP A 22 4.15 7.70 -9.20
N CYS A 23 3.83 7.66 -10.49
CA CYS A 23 4.78 7.94 -11.56
C CYS A 23 5.48 9.31 -11.39
N GLY A 24 4.73 10.37 -11.06
CA GLY A 24 5.28 11.70 -10.81
C GLY A 24 6.19 11.76 -9.58
N ALA A 25 5.75 11.18 -8.47
CA ALA A 25 6.55 11.11 -7.25
C ALA A 25 7.84 10.31 -7.45
N ALA A 26 7.78 9.18 -8.18
CA ALA A 26 8.93 8.36 -8.50
C ALA A 26 9.92 9.07 -9.45
N CYS A 27 9.43 9.91 -10.37
CA CYS A 27 10.27 10.76 -11.20
C CYS A 27 11.05 11.78 -10.36
N LEU A 28 10.37 12.45 -9.43
CA LEU A 28 11.02 13.42 -8.54
C LEU A 28 12.02 12.74 -7.60
N ALA A 29 11.68 11.54 -7.06
CA ALA A 29 12.61 10.71 -6.29
C ALA A 29 13.86 10.31 -7.11
N THR A 30 13.65 9.98 -8.39
CA THR A 30 14.73 9.62 -9.30
C THR A 30 15.70 10.80 -9.53
N ILE A 31 15.16 12.01 -9.72
CA ILE A 31 15.96 13.22 -9.90
C ILE A 31 16.65 13.62 -8.59
N SER A 32 15.97 13.56 -7.45
CA SER A 32 16.59 13.82 -6.14
C SER A 32 17.78 12.89 -5.89
N LYS A 33 17.61 11.60 -6.20
CA LYS A 33 18.67 10.60 -6.09
C LYS A 33 19.82 10.84 -7.08
N HIS A 34 19.55 11.42 -8.25
CA HIS A 34 20.57 11.82 -9.21
C HIS A 34 21.47 12.92 -8.62
N TYR A 35 20.88 13.89 -7.92
CA TYR A 35 21.60 14.97 -7.25
C TYR A 35 22.14 14.59 -5.85
N GLY A 36 22.03 13.32 -5.44
CA GLY A 36 22.69 12.79 -4.24
C GLY A 36 21.85 12.78 -2.98
N ARG A 37 20.54 13.09 -3.05
CA ARG A 37 19.60 12.99 -1.92
C ARG A 37 18.65 11.82 -2.09
N ASN A 38 18.39 11.10 -1.00
CA ASN A 38 17.50 9.95 -1.00
C ASN A 38 16.25 10.24 -0.17
N PHE A 39 15.13 10.44 -0.87
CA PHE A 39 13.82 10.57 -0.24
C PHE A 39 13.00 9.31 -0.49
N THR A 40 12.18 8.93 0.49
CA THR A 40 11.22 7.84 0.33
C THR A 40 10.11 8.24 -0.63
N LEU A 41 9.56 7.27 -1.34
CA LEU A 41 8.48 7.55 -2.28
C LEU A 41 7.25 8.15 -1.58
N ASN A 42 6.97 7.68 -0.34
CA ASN A 42 5.84 8.20 0.43
C ASN A 42 6.01 9.67 0.83
N HIS A 43 7.22 10.06 1.27
CA HIS A 43 7.54 11.45 1.58
C HIS A 43 7.31 12.37 0.36
N ILE A 44 7.85 11.97 -0.79
CA ILE A 44 7.64 12.75 -2.03
C ILE A 44 6.17 12.73 -2.46
N ARG A 45 5.47 11.60 -2.33
CA ARG A 45 4.04 11.49 -2.63
C ARG A 45 3.19 12.50 -1.86
N GLU A 46 3.48 12.68 -0.57
CA GLU A 46 2.83 13.69 0.27
C GLU A 46 3.17 15.11 -0.19
N MET A 47 4.45 15.38 -0.48
CA MET A 47 4.91 16.71 -0.92
C MET A 47 4.33 17.12 -2.26
N VAL A 48 4.24 16.22 -3.24
CA VAL A 48 3.68 16.51 -4.58
C VAL A 48 2.15 16.40 -4.60
N GLY A 49 1.54 15.89 -3.54
CA GLY A 49 0.10 15.72 -3.45
C GLY A 49 -0.44 14.71 -4.46
N THR A 50 0.19 13.52 -4.56
CA THR A 50 -0.30 12.44 -5.42
C THR A 50 -1.66 11.96 -4.91
N GLY A 51 -2.68 12.06 -5.74
CA GLY A 51 -4.04 11.57 -5.46
C GLY A 51 -4.37 10.28 -6.20
N GLN A 52 -5.65 9.86 -6.14
CA GLN A 52 -6.15 8.66 -6.83
C GLN A 52 -6.02 8.72 -8.37
N PHE A 53 -5.87 9.91 -8.93
CA PHE A 53 -5.70 10.16 -10.37
C PHE A 53 -4.25 10.49 -10.75
N GLY A 54 -3.30 10.20 -9.88
CA GLY A 54 -1.89 10.49 -10.09
C GLY A 54 -1.47 11.88 -9.59
N THR A 55 -0.36 12.39 -10.13
CA THR A 55 0.26 13.65 -9.73
C THR A 55 0.09 14.70 -10.83
N THR A 56 -0.41 15.88 -10.46
CA THR A 56 -0.54 17.02 -11.40
C THR A 56 0.80 17.73 -11.59
N LEU A 57 0.95 18.47 -12.71
CA LEU A 57 2.13 19.29 -12.95
C LEU A 57 2.34 20.36 -11.86
N LEU A 58 1.24 20.94 -11.35
CA LEU A 58 1.29 21.90 -10.25
C LEU A 58 1.78 21.23 -8.95
N GLY A 59 1.28 20.03 -8.65
CA GLY A 59 1.75 19.23 -7.51
C GLY A 59 3.24 18.90 -7.62
N LEU A 60 3.71 18.46 -8.80
CA LEU A 60 5.12 18.21 -9.04
C LEU A 60 5.98 19.47 -8.83
N LYS A 61 5.53 20.63 -9.34
CA LYS A 61 6.22 21.89 -9.13
C LYS A 61 6.33 22.24 -7.66
N ARG A 62 5.20 22.28 -6.93
CA ARG A 62 5.15 22.64 -5.49
C ARG A 62 5.98 21.66 -4.63
N GLY A 63 5.85 20.35 -4.89
CA GLY A 63 6.62 19.35 -4.18
C GLY A 63 8.13 19.43 -4.46
N ALA A 64 8.51 19.74 -5.69
CA ALA A 64 9.91 19.99 -6.02
C ALA A 64 10.45 21.25 -5.33
N GLU A 65 9.66 22.34 -5.30
CA GLU A 65 10.03 23.57 -4.62
C GLU A 65 10.16 23.38 -3.08
N SER A 66 9.28 22.57 -2.47
CA SER A 66 9.36 22.25 -1.04
C SER A 66 10.60 21.41 -0.70
N LEU A 67 11.06 20.55 -1.64
CA LEU A 67 12.30 19.80 -1.51
C LEU A 67 13.56 20.63 -1.80
N GLY A 68 13.40 21.92 -2.15
CA GLY A 68 14.52 22.83 -2.42
C GLY A 68 15.00 22.86 -3.87
N PHE A 69 14.20 22.41 -4.82
CA PHE A 69 14.47 22.64 -6.23
C PHE A 69 13.91 23.99 -6.72
N ASN A 70 14.56 24.59 -7.67
CA ASN A 70 13.96 25.60 -8.52
C ASN A 70 13.23 24.89 -9.65
N ALA A 71 11.90 24.85 -9.60
CA ALA A 71 11.05 24.07 -10.49
C ALA A 71 10.37 24.97 -11.53
N ARG A 72 10.61 24.75 -12.81
CA ARG A 72 10.08 25.54 -13.92
C ARG A 72 9.31 24.67 -14.90
N PRO A 73 7.97 24.71 -14.93
CA PRO A 73 7.20 24.08 -15.99
C PRO A 73 7.36 24.85 -17.29
N VAL A 74 7.63 24.14 -18.37
CA VAL A 74 7.81 24.71 -19.71
C VAL A 74 7.09 23.85 -20.75
N LYS A 75 6.58 24.50 -21.79
CA LYS A 75 6.14 23.85 -23.02
C LYS A 75 7.25 24.01 -24.04
N THR A 76 7.77 22.92 -24.56
CA THR A 76 8.89 22.91 -25.50
C THR A 76 8.44 22.56 -26.92
N SER A 77 9.37 22.46 -27.87
CA SER A 77 9.12 22.05 -29.25
C SER A 77 9.91 20.79 -29.61
N PRO A 78 9.55 20.08 -30.69
CA PRO A 78 10.27 18.91 -31.18
C PRO A 78 11.75 19.15 -31.43
N GLU A 79 12.12 20.37 -31.68
CA GLU A 79 13.52 20.80 -31.95
C GLU A 79 14.44 20.56 -30.74
N LEU A 80 13.89 20.57 -29.52
CA LEU A 80 14.66 20.27 -28.31
C LEU A 80 15.33 18.89 -28.38
N LEU A 81 14.73 17.92 -29.07
CA LEU A 81 15.33 16.59 -29.26
C LEU A 81 16.68 16.65 -30.03
N ASN A 82 16.94 17.73 -30.73
CA ASN A 82 18.22 17.97 -31.39
C ASN A 82 19.20 18.79 -30.55
N ARG A 83 18.66 19.63 -29.63
CA ARG A 83 19.39 20.57 -28.76
C ARG A 83 19.36 20.21 -27.28
N MET A 84 19.27 18.93 -26.93
CA MET A 84 19.13 18.46 -25.53
C MET A 84 20.25 18.94 -24.60
N LYS A 85 21.39 19.35 -25.12
CA LYS A 85 22.51 19.90 -24.31
C LYS A 85 22.21 21.30 -23.75
N GLU A 86 21.24 22.00 -24.31
CA GLU A 86 20.86 23.35 -23.89
C GLU A 86 19.86 23.34 -22.74
N ALA A 87 19.20 22.20 -22.47
CA ALA A 87 18.26 22.05 -21.39
C ALA A 87 18.96 21.50 -20.12
N PRO A 88 18.61 22.00 -18.92
CA PRO A 88 19.07 21.42 -17.65
C PRO A 88 18.42 20.04 -17.45
N LEU A 89 19.14 18.98 -17.77
CA LEU A 89 18.72 17.60 -17.61
C LEU A 89 19.40 16.96 -16.37
N PRO A 90 18.75 16.04 -15.68
CA PRO A 90 17.49 15.37 -16.00
C PRO A 90 16.24 16.21 -15.72
N ALA A 91 15.18 16.01 -16.52
CA ALA A 91 13.91 16.70 -16.38
C ALA A 91 12.72 15.72 -16.43
N ILE A 92 11.58 16.08 -15.83
CA ILE A 92 10.35 15.28 -15.90
C ILE A 92 9.56 15.68 -17.13
N ILE A 93 9.10 14.71 -17.93
CA ILE A 93 8.28 14.94 -19.12
C ILE A 93 6.97 14.18 -19.06
N HIS A 94 5.92 14.75 -19.66
CA HIS A 94 4.59 14.13 -19.72
C HIS A 94 4.54 13.11 -20.85
N TRP A 95 4.09 11.90 -20.55
CA TRP A 95 4.20 10.74 -21.42
C TRP A 95 2.84 10.10 -21.67
N ARG A 96 2.48 9.88 -22.93
CA ARG A 96 1.24 9.20 -23.35
C ARG A 96 -0.06 9.76 -22.74
N GLY A 97 -0.08 11.01 -22.31
CA GLY A 97 -1.29 11.68 -21.81
C GLY A 97 -1.61 11.44 -20.34
N ASN A 98 -1.03 10.43 -19.70
CA ASN A 98 -1.39 10.05 -18.32
C ASN A 98 -0.20 9.58 -17.45
N HIS A 99 1.03 9.71 -17.94
CA HIS A 99 2.20 9.18 -17.26
C HIS A 99 3.34 10.22 -17.19
N TRP A 100 4.20 10.12 -16.19
CA TRP A 100 5.39 10.94 -16.04
C TRP A 100 6.64 10.08 -16.13
N VAL A 101 7.65 10.54 -16.87
CA VAL A 101 8.95 9.87 -17.00
C VAL A 101 10.09 10.88 -16.90
N VAL A 102 11.29 10.43 -16.56
CA VAL A 102 12.50 11.28 -16.50
C VAL A 102 13.30 11.17 -17.78
N LEU A 103 13.53 12.29 -18.41
CA LEU A 103 14.44 12.43 -19.57
C LEU A 103 15.84 12.77 -19.05
N TYR A 104 16.79 11.85 -19.21
CA TYR A 104 18.19 12.05 -18.83
C TYR A 104 19.05 12.72 -19.92
N GLY A 105 18.59 12.66 -21.18
CA GLY A 105 19.34 13.18 -22.31
C GLY A 105 19.58 12.14 -23.39
N LYS A 106 20.73 12.21 -24.04
CA LYS A 106 21.06 11.38 -25.21
C LYS A 106 22.34 10.58 -24.98
N GLN A 107 22.32 9.30 -25.37
CA GLN A 107 23.49 8.44 -25.43
C GLN A 107 23.61 7.86 -26.84
N GLY A 108 24.64 8.28 -27.57
CA GLY A 108 24.76 7.99 -29.02
C GLY A 108 23.57 8.59 -29.79
N ASN A 109 22.84 7.76 -30.52
CA ASN A 109 21.67 8.19 -31.31
C ASN A 109 20.33 7.96 -30.59
N LYS A 110 20.33 7.44 -29.35
CA LYS A 110 19.13 7.12 -28.57
C LYS A 110 18.94 8.06 -27.38
N CYS A 111 17.69 8.40 -27.07
CA CYS A 111 17.32 9.14 -25.89
C CYS A 111 17.25 8.20 -24.70
N VAL A 112 17.74 8.63 -23.55
CA VAL A 112 17.71 7.87 -22.31
C VAL A 112 16.54 8.36 -21.46
N ILE A 113 15.58 7.48 -21.21
CA ILE A 113 14.39 7.74 -20.41
C ILE A 113 14.36 6.78 -19.22
N ALA A 114 14.19 7.31 -18.02
CA ALA A 114 13.84 6.49 -16.88
C ALA A 114 12.32 6.52 -16.70
N ASP A 115 11.70 5.40 -17.00
CA ASP A 115 10.28 5.16 -16.88
C ASP A 115 10.00 4.48 -15.52
N PRO A 116 9.34 5.14 -14.56
CA PRO A 116 9.11 4.58 -13.22
C PRO A 116 8.39 3.23 -13.20
N ALA A 117 7.58 2.94 -14.21
CA ALA A 117 6.87 1.67 -14.33
C ALA A 117 7.76 0.53 -14.86
N VAL A 118 8.64 0.84 -15.82
CA VAL A 118 9.37 -0.15 -16.61
C VAL A 118 10.86 -0.22 -16.24
N GLY A 119 11.52 0.94 -16.10
CA GLY A 119 12.97 1.04 -15.90
C GLY A 119 13.64 2.01 -16.87
N ILE A 120 14.97 1.91 -17.01
CA ILE A 120 15.72 2.75 -17.93
C ILE A 120 15.57 2.21 -19.36
N ARG A 121 15.13 3.06 -20.27
CA ARG A 121 14.86 2.74 -21.68
C ARG A 121 15.72 3.62 -22.61
N TYR A 122 16.16 3.01 -23.72
CA TYR A 122 16.91 3.69 -24.78
C TYR A 122 16.04 3.74 -26.04
N LEU A 123 15.37 4.87 -26.24
CA LEU A 123 14.38 5.06 -27.30
C LEU A 123 14.94 5.90 -28.47
N SER A 124 14.40 5.68 -29.67
CA SER A 124 14.70 6.55 -30.81
C SER A 124 14.08 7.94 -30.61
N LYS A 125 14.59 8.95 -31.31
CA LYS A 125 13.99 10.30 -31.27
C LYS A 125 12.54 10.30 -31.73
N LYS A 126 12.20 9.45 -32.71
CA LYS A 126 10.82 9.31 -33.21
C LYS A 126 9.90 8.73 -32.13
N ASP A 127 10.31 7.66 -31.47
CA ASP A 127 9.52 7.07 -30.39
C ASP A 127 9.28 8.05 -29.23
N VAL A 128 10.27 8.92 -28.94
CA VAL A 128 10.11 9.95 -27.91
C VAL A 128 9.14 11.03 -28.38
N ALA A 129 9.25 11.49 -29.61
CA ALA A 129 8.36 12.50 -30.16
C ALA A 129 6.91 12.04 -30.21
N ASP A 130 6.66 10.79 -30.63
CA ASP A 130 5.33 10.19 -30.75
C ASP A 130 4.64 9.98 -29.40
N ASN A 131 5.40 9.87 -28.30
CA ASN A 131 4.87 9.60 -26.97
C ASN A 131 4.98 10.78 -25.99
N TRP A 132 5.66 11.88 -26.35
CA TRP A 132 5.77 13.06 -25.48
C TRP A 132 4.56 13.97 -25.63
N THR A 133 3.63 13.87 -24.68
CA THR A 133 2.35 14.58 -24.75
C THR A 133 2.52 16.08 -24.52
N ASP A 134 1.90 16.87 -25.37
CA ASP A 134 1.85 18.34 -25.35
C ASP A 134 3.22 19.03 -25.21
N TRP A 135 4.32 18.29 -25.34
CA TRP A 135 5.69 18.77 -25.15
C TRP A 135 5.90 19.44 -23.79
N LEU A 136 5.13 18.99 -22.78
CA LEU A 136 5.23 19.49 -21.42
C LEU A 136 6.45 18.89 -20.72
N MET A 137 7.21 19.77 -20.05
CA MET A 137 8.42 19.42 -19.32
C MET A 137 8.48 20.21 -18.01
N LEU A 138 8.93 19.56 -16.94
CA LEU A 138 9.30 20.23 -15.69
C LEU A 138 10.83 20.21 -15.55
N LEU A 139 11.44 21.38 -15.66
CA LEU A 139 12.87 21.59 -15.43
C LEU A 139 13.12 21.72 -13.93
N LEU A 140 14.14 21.03 -13.43
CA LEU A 140 14.49 20.95 -12.03
C LEU A 140 15.98 21.25 -11.83
N GLN A 141 16.26 22.28 -11.06
CA GLN A 141 17.63 22.63 -10.66
C GLN A 141 17.69 22.68 -9.14
N PRO A 142 18.57 21.93 -8.47
CA PRO A 142 18.71 21.98 -7.03
C PRO A 142 19.25 23.35 -6.60
N ASP A 143 18.60 23.95 -5.60
CA ASP A 143 19.13 25.12 -4.91
C ASP A 143 20.22 24.64 -3.94
N GLN A 144 21.40 25.27 -3.99
CA GLN A 144 22.56 24.81 -3.24
C GLN A 144 22.36 24.83 -1.71
N THR A 145 21.56 25.76 -1.21
CA THR A 145 21.30 25.87 0.24
C THR A 145 20.09 25.03 0.64
N ARG A 146 18.95 25.21 -0.02
CA ARG A 146 17.67 24.59 0.37
C ARG A 146 17.63 23.09 0.12
N PHE A 147 18.15 22.62 -1.03
CA PHE A 147 18.11 21.21 -1.38
C PHE A 147 19.11 20.37 -0.55
N PHE A 148 20.33 20.88 -0.35
CA PHE A 148 21.36 20.14 0.37
C PHE A 148 21.24 20.24 1.91
N SER A 149 20.42 21.16 2.44
CA SER A 149 20.08 21.19 3.87
C SER A 149 19.00 20.16 4.27
N GLN A 150 18.27 19.59 3.30
CA GLN A 150 17.30 18.54 3.59
C GLN A 150 18.01 17.29 4.13
N GLU A 151 17.41 16.64 5.13
CA GLU A 151 17.92 15.36 5.60
C GLU A 151 17.46 14.22 4.70
N ASP A 152 18.35 13.23 4.49
CA ASP A 152 17.99 12.00 3.80
C ASP A 152 17.00 11.19 4.63
N ASP A 153 15.96 10.66 3.99
CA ASP A 153 15.04 9.75 4.64
C ASP A 153 15.76 8.44 5.00
N LYS A 154 15.66 8.05 6.27
CA LYS A 154 16.21 6.78 6.75
C LYS A 154 15.39 5.62 6.20
N VAL A 155 15.82 5.03 5.08
CA VAL A 155 15.22 3.81 4.52
C VAL A 155 15.61 2.61 5.40
N SER A 156 15.01 2.50 6.58
CA SER A 156 15.32 1.45 7.55
C SER A 156 14.30 0.31 7.63
N GLY A 157 13.33 0.25 6.71
CA GLY A 157 12.17 -0.66 6.81
C GLY A 157 12.55 -2.13 7.01
N PHE A 158 13.47 -2.66 6.21
CA PHE A 158 13.86 -4.07 6.30
C PHE A 158 14.63 -4.42 7.59
N TRP A 159 15.55 -3.57 8.04
CA TRP A 159 16.28 -3.78 9.30
C TRP A 159 15.40 -3.61 10.54
N ARG A 160 14.43 -2.69 10.51
CA ARG A 160 13.43 -2.54 11.57
C ARG A 160 12.54 -3.79 11.65
N PHE A 161 12.18 -4.33 10.49
CA PHE A 161 11.45 -5.58 10.40
C PHE A 161 12.25 -6.76 10.98
N LEU A 162 13.54 -6.91 10.63
CA LEU A 162 14.42 -7.93 11.22
C LEU A 162 14.53 -7.81 12.74
N ARG A 163 14.56 -6.61 13.28
CA ARG A 163 14.53 -6.39 14.74
C ARG A 163 13.25 -6.94 15.38
N ARG A 164 12.11 -6.89 14.69
CA ARG A 164 10.85 -7.51 15.17
C ARG A 164 10.93 -9.02 15.15
N VAL A 165 11.50 -9.60 14.11
CA VAL A 165 11.77 -11.04 14.06
C VAL A 165 12.64 -11.47 15.25
N TRP A 166 13.62 -10.64 15.65
CA TRP A 166 14.48 -10.89 16.80
C TRP A 166 13.72 -10.95 18.15
N THR A 167 12.56 -10.35 18.26
CA THR A 167 11.70 -10.49 19.44
C THR A 167 11.30 -11.96 19.68
N PHE A 168 11.27 -12.78 18.63
CA PHE A 168 10.95 -14.21 18.67
C PHE A 168 12.19 -15.11 18.80
N ARG A 169 13.33 -14.57 19.26
CA ARG A 169 14.61 -15.28 19.39
C ARG A 169 14.52 -16.62 20.13
N GLY A 170 13.55 -16.78 21.06
CA GLY A 170 13.35 -18.04 21.77
C GLY A 170 12.91 -19.18 20.85
N ILE A 171 12.03 -18.91 19.88
CA ILE A 171 11.60 -19.89 18.89
C ILE A 171 12.72 -20.18 17.90
N LEU A 172 13.47 -19.13 17.49
CA LEU A 172 14.66 -19.27 16.64
C LEU A 172 15.72 -20.16 17.27
N ALA A 173 15.98 -19.96 18.58
CA ALA A 173 16.94 -20.76 19.34
C ALA A 173 16.52 -22.23 19.48
N GLN A 174 15.22 -22.56 19.36
CA GLN A 174 14.71 -23.94 19.32
C GLN A 174 14.76 -24.53 17.92
N ALA A 175 14.51 -23.72 16.89
CA ALA A 175 14.52 -24.18 15.51
C ALA A 175 15.92 -24.52 14.98
N LEU A 176 16.94 -23.77 15.37
CA LEU A 176 18.33 -23.97 14.90
C LEU A 176 18.91 -25.34 15.32
N PRO A 177 18.85 -25.80 16.58
CA PRO A 177 19.28 -27.14 16.95
C PRO A 177 18.51 -28.25 16.22
N LEU A 178 17.19 -28.09 16.06
CA LEU A 178 16.38 -29.03 15.29
C LEU A 178 16.83 -29.13 13.84
N ASN A 179 17.14 -27.97 13.20
CA ASN A 179 17.72 -27.95 11.85
C ASN A 179 19.04 -28.70 11.77
N LEU A 180 19.93 -28.50 12.77
CA LEU A 180 21.21 -29.16 12.81
C LEU A 180 21.06 -30.68 12.98
N ILE A 181 20.21 -31.13 13.90
CA ILE A 181 19.91 -32.56 14.12
C ILE A 181 19.31 -33.19 12.88
N LEU A 182 18.32 -32.56 12.26
CA LEU A 182 17.72 -33.05 11.03
C LEU A 182 18.72 -33.08 9.87
N GLY A 183 19.62 -32.08 9.80
CA GLY A 183 20.73 -32.08 8.84
C GLY A 183 21.70 -33.25 9.03
N LEU A 184 22.07 -33.54 10.25
CA LEU A 184 22.91 -34.68 10.59
C LEU A 184 22.20 -36.01 10.28
N LEU A 185 20.91 -36.15 10.61
CA LEU A 185 20.14 -37.35 10.29
C LEU A 185 19.99 -37.54 8.78
N SER A 186 19.86 -36.48 7.99
CA SER A 186 19.79 -36.59 6.52
C SER A 186 21.06 -37.14 5.90
N LEU A 187 22.21 -36.91 6.54
CA LEU A 187 23.51 -37.45 6.11
C LEU A 187 23.70 -38.93 6.49
N ALA A 188 22.96 -39.45 7.45
CA ALA A 188 23.02 -40.84 7.80
C ALA A 188 22.56 -41.77 6.64
N SER A 189 21.62 -41.28 5.80
CA SER A 189 21.12 -42.05 4.65
C SER A 189 22.21 -42.42 3.64
N PRO A 190 23.09 -41.53 3.15
CA PRO A 190 24.26 -41.88 2.33
C PRO A 190 25.21 -42.88 2.99
N PHE A 191 25.48 -42.74 4.29
CA PHE A 191 26.33 -43.69 5.01
C PHE A 191 25.70 -45.07 5.14
N LEU A 192 24.42 -45.14 5.43
CA LEU A 192 23.70 -46.42 5.48
C LEU A 192 23.65 -47.10 4.10
N LEU A 193 23.54 -46.30 3.03
CA LEU A 193 23.66 -46.82 1.67
C LEU A 193 25.05 -47.39 1.37
N GLN A 194 26.11 -46.74 1.85
CA GLN A 194 27.49 -47.26 1.75
C GLN A 194 27.65 -48.60 2.47
N ILE A 195 27.24 -48.70 3.75
CA ILE A 195 27.31 -49.92 4.54
C ILE A 195 26.50 -51.06 3.88
N LEU A 196 25.28 -50.71 3.42
CA LEU A 196 24.46 -51.68 2.69
C LEU A 196 25.16 -52.27 1.47
N THR A 197 25.86 -51.40 0.70
CA THR A 197 26.52 -51.85 -0.53
C THR A 197 27.81 -52.60 -0.23
N ASP A 198 28.72 -52.02 0.57
CA ASP A 198 30.07 -52.56 0.75
C ASP A 198 30.12 -53.73 1.74
N ASP A 199 29.38 -53.68 2.84
CA ASP A 199 29.46 -54.69 3.90
C ASP A 199 28.34 -55.73 3.79
N VAL A 200 27.11 -55.35 3.41
CA VAL A 200 25.99 -56.27 3.33
C VAL A 200 25.97 -57.01 1.98
N LEU A 201 25.87 -56.26 0.86
CA LEU A 201 25.69 -56.88 -0.46
C LEU A 201 26.96 -57.54 -0.99
N VAL A 202 28.11 -56.90 -0.86
CA VAL A 202 29.39 -57.42 -1.35
C VAL A 202 29.89 -58.61 -0.50
N ARG A 203 29.63 -58.57 0.83
CA ARG A 203 30.05 -59.67 1.74
C ARG A 203 28.98 -60.73 1.98
N GLY A 204 27.70 -60.46 1.58
CA GLY A 204 26.61 -61.42 1.73
C GLY A 204 26.09 -61.58 3.17
N ASP A 205 26.27 -60.59 4.04
CA ASP A 205 25.87 -60.67 5.47
C ASP A 205 24.37 -60.34 5.66
N THR A 206 23.53 -61.38 5.77
CA THR A 206 22.08 -61.28 5.96
C THR A 206 21.68 -60.75 7.35
N ARG A 207 22.53 -60.91 8.39
CA ARG A 207 22.25 -60.36 9.72
C ARG A 207 22.45 -58.87 9.74
N LEU A 208 23.50 -58.41 9.10
CA LEU A 208 23.77 -56.98 8.96
C LEU A 208 22.71 -56.31 8.11
N LEU A 209 22.18 -56.99 7.07
CA LEU A 209 21.05 -56.48 6.28
C LEU A 209 19.83 -56.12 7.13
N THR A 210 19.41 -57.03 8.01
CA THR A 210 18.28 -56.81 8.91
C THR A 210 18.53 -55.65 9.86
N THR A 211 19.74 -55.57 10.41
CA THR A 211 20.15 -54.49 11.31
C THR A 211 20.14 -53.12 10.63
N VAL A 212 20.67 -53.02 9.41
CA VAL A 212 20.67 -51.76 8.62
C VAL A 212 19.23 -51.39 8.25
N ALA A 213 18.39 -52.35 7.84
CA ALA A 213 16.98 -52.07 7.54
C ALA A 213 16.21 -51.47 8.75
N ILE A 214 16.40 -52.08 9.93
CA ILE A 214 15.78 -51.55 11.16
C ILE A 214 16.34 -50.14 11.48
N ALA A 215 17.65 -49.94 11.39
CA ALA A 215 18.28 -48.66 11.64
C ALA A 215 17.73 -47.56 10.70
N VAL A 216 17.52 -47.85 9.40
CA VAL A 216 16.92 -46.93 8.44
C VAL A 216 15.49 -46.55 8.84
N VAL A 217 14.67 -47.56 9.20
CA VAL A 217 13.27 -47.32 9.63
C VAL A 217 13.23 -46.45 10.89
N VAL A 218 14.04 -46.77 11.92
CA VAL A 218 14.11 -45.99 13.14
C VAL A 218 14.58 -44.57 12.86
N MET A 219 15.60 -44.41 12.04
CA MET A 219 16.13 -43.09 11.64
C MET A 219 15.05 -42.25 10.93
N HIS A 220 14.33 -42.84 9.96
CA HIS A 220 13.24 -42.15 9.27
C HIS A 220 12.09 -41.80 10.22
N PHE A 221 11.74 -42.68 11.16
CA PHE A 221 10.73 -42.37 12.17
C PHE A 221 11.14 -41.20 13.04
N VAL A 222 12.38 -41.17 13.55
CA VAL A 222 12.91 -40.07 14.35
C VAL A 222 12.97 -38.76 13.54
N SER A 223 13.50 -38.83 12.31
CA SER A 223 13.60 -37.63 11.45
C SER A 223 12.23 -37.06 11.10
N THR A 224 11.24 -37.92 10.81
CA THR A 224 9.85 -37.48 10.53
C THR A 224 9.21 -36.86 11.76
N SER A 225 9.41 -37.46 12.94
CA SER A 225 8.90 -36.92 14.22
C SER A 225 9.52 -35.54 14.53
N LEU A 226 10.82 -35.38 14.36
CA LEU A 226 11.51 -34.11 14.54
C LEU A 226 11.07 -33.07 13.51
N SER A 227 10.88 -33.47 12.24
CA SER A 227 10.36 -32.59 11.18
C SER A 227 8.94 -32.11 11.49
N PHE A 228 8.10 -32.98 12.07
CA PHE A 228 6.77 -32.61 12.52
C PHE A 228 6.82 -31.54 13.61
N VAL A 229 7.66 -31.74 14.63
CA VAL A 229 7.85 -30.75 15.72
C VAL A 229 8.35 -29.42 15.15
N GLN A 230 9.36 -29.48 14.28
CA GLN A 230 9.93 -28.31 13.63
C GLN A 230 8.86 -27.55 12.81
N SER A 231 8.09 -28.25 11.98
CA SER A 231 7.06 -27.63 11.15
C SER A 231 5.99 -26.95 11.98
N ASN A 232 5.60 -27.54 13.12
CA ASN A 232 4.67 -26.89 14.06
C ASN A 232 5.26 -25.65 14.70
N LEU A 233 6.52 -25.67 15.15
CA LEU A 233 7.18 -24.48 15.71
C LEU A 233 7.22 -23.34 14.71
N ILE A 234 7.51 -23.63 13.44
CA ILE A 234 7.55 -22.66 12.35
C ILE A 234 6.16 -22.10 12.08
N ALA A 235 5.15 -22.97 11.97
CA ALA A 235 3.77 -22.57 11.74
C ALA A 235 3.29 -21.63 12.87
N HIS A 236 3.56 -21.95 14.12
CA HIS A 236 3.25 -21.09 15.26
C HIS A 236 3.97 -19.75 15.21
N PHE A 237 5.25 -19.74 14.88
CA PHE A 237 6.01 -18.51 14.72
C PHE A 237 5.45 -17.65 13.60
N ALA A 238 5.23 -18.24 12.42
CA ALA A 238 4.71 -17.57 11.24
C ALA A 238 3.35 -16.91 11.52
N GLN A 239 2.43 -17.66 12.16
CA GLN A 239 1.10 -17.13 12.52
C GLN A 239 1.16 -15.99 13.55
N ARG A 240 2.03 -16.08 14.57
CA ARG A 240 2.21 -14.99 15.54
C ARG A 240 2.80 -13.74 14.91
N LEU A 241 3.80 -13.90 14.03
CA LEU A 241 4.39 -12.78 13.29
C LEU A 241 3.35 -12.12 12.38
N GLN A 242 2.59 -12.92 11.63
CA GLN A 242 1.52 -12.45 10.76
C GLN A 242 0.46 -11.67 11.53
N LEU A 243 -0.04 -12.23 12.64
CA LEU A 243 -1.02 -11.55 13.49
C LEU A 243 -0.48 -10.23 14.02
N GLY A 244 0.78 -10.22 14.50
CA GLY A 244 1.42 -9.00 14.99
C GLY A 244 1.48 -7.90 13.91
N LEU A 245 1.85 -8.25 12.69
CA LEU A 245 1.91 -7.32 11.57
C LEU A 245 0.53 -6.82 11.14
N VAL A 246 -0.48 -7.72 11.11
CA VAL A 246 -1.87 -7.34 10.78
C VAL A 246 -2.43 -6.38 11.81
N LEU A 247 -2.23 -6.66 13.12
CA LEU A 247 -2.73 -5.81 14.18
C LEU A 247 -2.02 -4.44 14.21
N GLU A 248 -0.71 -4.41 13.97
CA GLU A 248 0.02 -3.15 13.88
C GLU A 248 -0.41 -2.32 12.67
N PHE A 249 -0.54 -2.96 11.50
CA PHE A 249 -1.08 -2.33 10.30
C PHE A 249 -2.50 -1.78 10.55
N GLY A 250 -3.39 -2.62 11.12
CA GLY A 250 -4.78 -2.23 11.41
C GLY A 250 -4.85 -1.05 12.40
N ARG A 251 -4.03 -1.08 13.45
CA ARG A 251 -3.95 0.03 14.40
C ARG A 251 -3.47 1.33 13.74
N GLN A 252 -2.45 1.22 12.90
CA GLN A 252 -1.88 2.39 12.23
C GLN A 252 -2.84 2.98 11.21
N ILE A 253 -3.47 2.14 10.37
CA ILE A 253 -4.39 2.61 9.35
C ILE A 253 -5.54 3.41 9.97
N LEU A 254 -6.09 2.99 11.11
CA LEU A 254 -7.18 3.68 11.81
C LEU A 254 -6.79 5.05 12.39
N ARG A 255 -5.49 5.35 12.49
CA ARG A 255 -4.96 6.62 13.02
C ARG A 255 -4.52 7.58 11.93
N LEU A 256 -4.59 7.19 10.65
CA LEU A 256 -4.16 8.03 9.54
C LEU A 256 -5.20 9.12 9.22
N PRO A 257 -4.76 10.31 8.75
CA PRO A 257 -5.65 11.42 8.43
C PRO A 257 -6.57 11.11 7.24
N LEU A 258 -7.70 11.80 7.16
CA LEU A 258 -8.68 11.64 6.07
C LEU A 258 -8.05 11.82 4.67
N SER A 259 -7.11 12.75 4.53
CA SER A 259 -6.37 13.00 3.30
C SER A 259 -5.63 11.75 2.79
N TYR A 260 -5.17 10.88 3.70
CA TYR A 260 -4.51 9.63 3.33
C TYR A 260 -5.46 8.67 2.60
N TYR A 261 -6.70 8.55 3.08
CA TYR A 261 -7.72 7.69 2.47
C TYR A 261 -8.25 8.26 1.15
N GLU A 262 -8.47 9.58 1.08
CA GLU A 262 -8.95 10.23 -0.13
C GLU A 262 -7.88 10.23 -1.25
N ALA A 263 -6.60 10.20 -0.91
CA ALA A 263 -5.50 10.14 -1.87
C ALA A 263 -5.22 8.73 -2.42
N ARG A 264 -5.80 7.67 -1.85
CA ARG A 264 -5.51 6.27 -2.21
C ARG A 264 -6.76 5.49 -2.58
N ARG A 265 -6.61 4.57 -3.52
CA ARG A 265 -7.68 3.62 -3.85
C ARG A 265 -7.83 2.58 -2.73
N SER A 266 -9.05 2.22 -2.36
CA SER A 266 -9.32 1.20 -1.33
C SER A 266 -8.63 -0.14 -1.63
N GLY A 267 -8.57 -0.55 -2.89
CA GLY A 267 -7.88 -1.77 -3.32
C GLY A 267 -6.36 -1.74 -3.07
N GLU A 268 -5.73 -0.56 -3.13
CA GLU A 268 -4.32 -0.39 -2.80
C GLU A 268 -4.08 -0.73 -1.33
N ILE A 269 -4.90 -0.20 -0.42
CA ILE A 269 -4.77 -0.45 1.02
C ILE A 269 -4.98 -1.93 1.35
N VAL A 270 -6.00 -2.58 0.76
CA VAL A 270 -6.27 -4.01 0.95
C VAL A 270 -5.13 -4.88 0.42
N SER A 271 -4.48 -4.48 -0.68
CA SER A 271 -3.33 -5.23 -1.22
C SER A 271 -2.16 -5.31 -0.25
N ARG A 272 -1.99 -4.32 0.65
CA ARG A 272 -0.93 -4.33 1.68
C ARG A 272 -1.12 -5.47 2.70
N LEU A 273 -2.35 -5.88 2.98
CA LEU A 273 -2.60 -7.06 3.83
C LEU A 273 -2.08 -8.35 3.19
N ARG A 274 -2.15 -8.48 1.86
CA ARG A 274 -1.57 -9.62 1.14
C ARG A 274 -0.04 -9.60 1.15
N ASP A 275 0.57 -8.41 1.15
CA ASP A 275 2.02 -8.25 1.24
C ASP A 275 2.58 -8.89 2.53
N ILE A 276 1.80 -8.92 3.63
CA ILE A 276 2.17 -9.58 4.90
C ILE A 276 2.45 -11.08 4.70
N ASN A 277 1.67 -11.75 3.85
CA ASN A 277 1.88 -13.18 3.57
C ASN A 277 3.22 -13.44 2.85
N GLN A 278 3.62 -12.56 1.92
CA GLN A 278 4.93 -12.66 1.24
C GLN A 278 6.09 -12.47 2.21
N VAL A 279 5.94 -11.55 3.15
CA VAL A 279 6.93 -11.34 4.23
C VAL A 279 7.04 -12.59 5.11
N ASN A 280 5.90 -13.20 5.44
CA ASN A 280 5.85 -14.40 6.27
C ASN A 280 6.52 -15.60 5.61
N GLN A 281 6.29 -15.80 4.30
CA GLN A 281 6.94 -16.85 3.51
C GLN A 281 8.46 -16.70 3.51
N LEU A 282 8.99 -15.49 3.25
CA LEU A 282 10.44 -15.24 3.31
C LEU A 282 11.01 -15.60 4.68
N VAL A 283 10.35 -15.16 5.75
CA VAL A 283 10.85 -15.38 7.11
C VAL A 283 10.92 -16.88 7.43
N ALA A 284 9.90 -17.65 7.05
CA ALA A 284 9.91 -19.10 7.20
C ALA A 284 11.08 -19.73 6.43
N GLN A 285 11.31 -19.31 5.20
CA GLN A 285 12.40 -19.83 4.36
C GLN A 285 13.79 -19.45 4.91
N VAL A 286 13.98 -18.21 5.38
CA VAL A 286 15.26 -17.74 5.96
C VAL A 286 15.59 -18.47 7.25
N ILE A 287 14.59 -18.74 8.10
CA ILE A 287 14.81 -19.33 9.43
C ILE A 287 15.05 -20.83 9.33
N VAL A 288 14.42 -21.51 8.38
CA VAL A 288 14.38 -22.97 8.32
C VAL A 288 15.03 -23.50 7.08
N GLY A 289 14.57 -23.07 5.92
CA GLY A 289 15.01 -23.64 4.64
C GLY A 289 16.50 -23.44 4.41
N LEU A 290 16.98 -22.20 4.48
CA LEU A 290 18.37 -21.89 4.18
C LEU A 290 19.38 -22.45 5.19
N PRO A 291 19.20 -22.30 6.53
CA PRO A 291 20.17 -22.87 7.48
C PRO A 291 20.23 -24.38 7.37
N SER A 292 19.12 -25.07 7.24
CA SER A 292 19.09 -26.54 7.06
C SER A 292 19.85 -26.96 5.80
N GLN A 293 19.53 -26.37 4.66
CA GLN A 293 20.19 -26.69 3.38
C GLN A 293 21.67 -26.34 3.41
N PHE A 294 22.04 -25.22 4.04
CA PHE A 294 23.43 -24.81 4.18
C PHE A 294 24.26 -25.82 5.00
N PHE A 295 23.74 -26.26 6.16
CA PHE A 295 24.41 -27.25 6.99
C PHE A 295 24.53 -28.61 6.28
N ILE A 296 23.44 -29.09 5.66
CA ILE A 296 23.45 -30.33 4.90
C ILE A 296 24.49 -30.27 3.78
N ALA A 297 24.49 -29.21 2.99
CA ALA A 297 25.41 -29.03 1.88
C ALA A 297 26.86 -28.87 2.34
N LEU A 298 27.12 -28.14 3.42
CA LEU A 298 28.46 -27.91 3.97
C LEU A 298 29.07 -29.24 4.44
N ILE A 299 28.31 -30.04 5.21
CA ILE A 299 28.78 -31.31 5.71
C ILE A 299 28.90 -32.33 4.55
N SER A 300 27.92 -32.36 3.63
CA SER A 300 28.03 -33.19 2.41
C SER A 300 29.27 -32.86 1.61
N PHE A 301 29.59 -31.59 1.42
CA PHE A 301 30.80 -31.14 0.73
C PHE A 301 32.09 -31.57 1.44
N GLY A 302 32.11 -31.48 2.78
CA GLY A 302 33.25 -31.97 3.60
C GLY A 302 33.50 -33.46 3.40
N PHE A 303 32.45 -34.30 3.44
CA PHE A 303 32.57 -35.73 3.20
C PHE A 303 32.91 -36.08 1.74
N MET A 304 32.37 -35.32 0.77
CA MET A 304 32.76 -35.46 -0.64
C MET A 304 34.27 -35.22 -0.84
N LEU A 305 34.84 -34.21 -0.21
CA LEU A 305 36.28 -33.95 -0.21
C LEU A 305 37.08 -35.10 0.44
N PHE A 306 36.55 -35.66 1.54
CA PHE A 306 37.17 -36.77 2.24
C PHE A 306 37.19 -38.07 1.40
N TYR A 307 36.08 -38.36 0.68
CA TYR A 307 36.01 -39.55 -0.16
C TYR A 307 36.88 -39.43 -1.40
N SER A 308 36.78 -38.34 -2.15
CA SER A 308 37.61 -38.12 -3.34
C SER A 308 37.61 -36.61 -3.73
N TRP A 309 38.75 -35.98 -3.64
CA TRP A 309 38.90 -34.59 -4.09
C TRP A 309 38.73 -34.47 -5.62
N LYS A 310 39.07 -35.51 -6.40
CA LYS A 310 38.90 -35.55 -7.86
C LYS A 310 37.44 -35.52 -8.27
N LEU A 311 36.61 -36.35 -7.63
CA LEU A 311 35.16 -36.36 -7.85
C LEU A 311 34.52 -35.06 -7.39
N THR A 312 34.96 -34.51 -6.28
CA THR A 312 34.47 -33.21 -5.77
C THR A 312 34.79 -32.08 -6.73
N ALA A 313 35.95 -32.09 -7.39
CA ALA A 313 36.25 -31.07 -8.42
C ALA A 313 35.26 -31.16 -9.60
N VAL A 314 34.90 -32.35 -10.04
CA VAL A 314 33.87 -32.56 -11.08
C VAL A 314 32.51 -32.05 -10.61
N ALA A 315 32.09 -32.34 -9.37
CA ALA A 315 30.85 -31.87 -8.78
C ALA A 315 30.79 -30.34 -8.71
N VAL A 316 31.90 -29.68 -8.36
CA VAL A 316 32.02 -28.22 -8.34
C VAL A 316 31.87 -27.64 -9.75
N VAL A 317 32.44 -28.24 -10.76
CA VAL A 317 32.26 -27.78 -12.15
C VAL A 317 30.78 -27.86 -12.57
N ILE A 318 30.10 -28.97 -12.25
CA ILE A 318 28.65 -29.10 -12.50
C ILE A 318 27.87 -28.02 -11.79
N ALA A 319 28.16 -27.76 -10.52
CA ALA A 319 27.56 -26.70 -9.71
C ALA A 319 27.76 -25.29 -10.31
N ILE A 320 28.96 -25.02 -10.84
CA ILE A 320 29.27 -23.76 -11.52
C ILE A 320 28.44 -23.59 -12.78
N VAL A 321 28.36 -24.64 -13.62
CA VAL A 321 27.55 -24.62 -14.86
C VAL A 321 26.08 -24.35 -14.56
N MET A 322 25.51 -25.02 -13.54
CA MET A 322 24.14 -24.78 -13.09
C MET A 322 23.94 -23.34 -12.58
N SER A 323 24.90 -22.83 -11.81
CA SER A 323 24.82 -21.47 -11.27
C SER A 323 24.89 -20.42 -12.39
N ILE A 324 25.77 -20.60 -13.38
CA ILE A 324 25.87 -19.69 -14.54
C ILE A 324 24.57 -19.68 -15.33
N SER A 325 23.97 -20.85 -15.61
CA SER A 325 22.67 -20.93 -16.27
C SER A 325 21.63 -20.08 -15.55
N THR A 326 21.51 -20.28 -14.26
CA THR A 326 20.52 -19.54 -13.46
C THR A 326 20.77 -18.03 -13.46
N VAL A 327 22.01 -17.59 -13.30
CA VAL A 327 22.37 -16.16 -13.32
C VAL A 327 22.00 -15.52 -14.66
N ILE A 328 22.10 -16.24 -15.77
CA ILE A 328 21.73 -15.77 -17.11
C ILE A 328 20.20 -15.59 -17.23
N PHE A 329 19.40 -16.54 -16.75
CA PHE A 329 17.94 -16.50 -16.87
C PHE A 329 17.27 -15.59 -15.83
N GLN A 330 17.86 -15.40 -14.65
CA GLN A 330 17.29 -14.69 -13.52
C GLN A 330 16.87 -13.23 -13.82
N PRO A 331 17.66 -12.38 -14.52
CA PRO A 331 17.25 -11.00 -14.82
C PRO A 331 15.98 -10.95 -15.67
N THR A 332 15.88 -11.85 -16.66
CA THR A 332 14.73 -11.94 -17.57
C THR A 332 13.49 -12.40 -16.82
N LEU A 333 13.62 -13.45 -16.02
CA LEU A 333 12.54 -13.97 -15.18
C LEU A 333 12.04 -12.90 -14.20
N ARG A 334 12.94 -12.22 -13.51
CA ARG A 334 12.64 -11.16 -12.57
C ARG A 334 11.88 -10.00 -13.22
N ASN A 335 12.28 -9.58 -14.42
CA ASN A 335 11.60 -8.51 -15.15
C ASN A 335 10.19 -8.92 -15.57
N LYS A 336 10.03 -10.16 -16.05
CA LYS A 336 8.74 -10.70 -16.47
C LYS A 336 7.79 -10.94 -15.29
N THR A 337 8.26 -11.48 -14.18
CA THR A 337 7.48 -11.61 -12.94
C THR A 337 6.99 -10.25 -12.45
N ARG A 338 7.82 -9.22 -12.57
CA ARG A 338 7.44 -7.87 -12.17
C ARG A 338 6.36 -7.28 -13.09
N GLU A 339 6.50 -7.45 -14.41
CA GLU A 339 5.49 -7.04 -15.40
C GLU A 339 4.14 -7.74 -15.12
N LEU A 340 4.20 -9.03 -14.82
CA LEU A 340 3.04 -9.84 -14.44
C LEU A 340 2.31 -9.28 -13.20
N LEU A 341 3.03 -8.97 -12.11
CA LEU A 341 2.44 -8.46 -10.87
C LEU A 341 1.76 -7.10 -11.07
N VAL A 342 2.32 -6.24 -11.93
CA VAL A 342 1.69 -4.95 -12.27
C VAL A 342 0.38 -5.19 -13.01
N GLN A 343 0.41 -6.03 -14.06
CA GLN A 343 -0.78 -6.33 -14.87
C GLN A 343 -1.89 -7.04 -14.04
N GLU A 344 -1.50 -7.90 -13.11
CA GLU A 344 -2.45 -8.54 -12.18
C GLU A 344 -3.15 -7.51 -11.28
N ALA A 345 -2.39 -6.54 -10.74
CA ALA A 345 -2.95 -5.49 -9.90
C ALA A 345 -3.91 -4.57 -10.69
N GLU A 346 -3.55 -4.21 -11.93
CA GLU A 346 -4.42 -3.44 -12.85
C GLU A 346 -5.73 -4.17 -13.11
N ASN A 347 -5.67 -5.46 -13.47
CA ASN A 347 -6.85 -6.25 -13.76
C ASN A 347 -7.77 -6.41 -12.54
N GLN A 348 -7.19 -6.54 -11.33
CA GLN A 348 -7.98 -6.54 -10.09
C GLN A 348 -8.69 -5.20 -9.86
N GLY A 349 -8.03 -4.08 -10.18
CA GLY A 349 -8.65 -2.75 -10.12
C GLY A 349 -9.87 -2.63 -11.02
N VAL A 350 -9.74 -3.06 -12.28
CA VAL A 350 -10.86 -3.06 -13.26
C VAL A 350 -12.01 -3.95 -12.80
N LEU A 351 -11.73 -5.12 -12.21
CA LEU A 351 -12.78 -5.98 -11.66
C LEU A 351 -13.58 -5.26 -10.56
N VAL A 352 -12.88 -4.65 -9.60
CA VAL A 352 -13.55 -3.92 -8.50
C VAL A 352 -14.38 -2.76 -9.04
N GLU A 353 -13.86 -2.02 -10.02
CA GLU A 353 -14.58 -0.92 -10.69
C GLU A 353 -15.83 -1.42 -11.43
N THR A 354 -15.72 -2.53 -12.16
CA THR A 354 -16.84 -3.16 -12.88
C THR A 354 -17.95 -3.57 -11.92
N PHE A 355 -17.63 -4.19 -10.78
CA PHE A 355 -18.63 -4.56 -9.79
C PHE A 355 -19.29 -3.35 -9.12
N LYS A 356 -18.53 -2.32 -8.80
CA LYS A 356 -19.07 -1.06 -8.25
C LYS A 356 -19.95 -0.34 -9.27
N GLY A 357 -19.60 -0.38 -10.56
CA GLY A 357 -20.32 0.21 -11.67
C GLY A 357 -21.41 -0.68 -12.27
N ALA A 358 -21.79 -1.80 -11.64
CA ALA A 358 -22.71 -2.78 -12.20
C ALA A 358 -24.06 -2.19 -12.62
N LEU A 359 -24.61 -1.23 -11.86
CA LEU A 359 -25.85 -0.53 -12.25
C LEU A 359 -25.67 0.24 -13.55
N THR A 360 -24.61 1.04 -13.66
CA THR A 360 -24.28 1.80 -14.87
C THR A 360 -24.07 0.86 -16.06
N LEU A 361 -23.33 -0.23 -15.86
CA LEU A 361 -23.10 -1.24 -16.88
C LEU A 361 -24.42 -1.82 -17.45
N LYS A 362 -25.39 -2.06 -16.56
CA LYS A 362 -26.69 -2.58 -16.95
C LYS A 362 -27.58 -1.53 -17.63
N THR A 363 -27.57 -0.30 -17.12
CA THR A 363 -28.39 0.79 -17.66
C THR A 363 -27.91 1.33 -19.00
N THR A 364 -26.58 1.29 -19.23
CA THR A 364 -25.96 1.75 -20.50
C THR A 364 -25.80 0.64 -21.53
N THR A 365 -26.20 -0.62 -21.21
CA THR A 365 -26.02 -1.80 -22.09
C THR A 365 -24.57 -2.01 -22.54
N ALA A 366 -23.60 -1.52 -21.77
CA ALA A 366 -22.16 -1.54 -22.09
C ALA A 366 -21.48 -2.91 -21.85
N SER A 367 -22.25 -3.95 -21.49
CA SER A 367 -21.70 -5.28 -21.19
C SER A 367 -20.82 -5.87 -22.30
N PRO A 368 -21.14 -5.72 -23.63
CA PRO A 368 -20.28 -6.24 -24.68
C PRO A 368 -18.90 -5.56 -24.72
N GLN A 369 -18.84 -4.22 -24.62
CA GLN A 369 -17.57 -3.47 -24.64
C GLN A 369 -16.69 -3.83 -23.43
N PHE A 370 -17.30 -3.96 -22.26
CA PHE A 370 -16.58 -4.40 -21.06
C PHE A 370 -16.10 -5.85 -21.17
N TRP A 371 -16.86 -6.73 -21.84
CA TRP A 371 -16.43 -8.10 -22.10
C TRP A 371 -15.21 -8.14 -23.03
N ASP A 372 -15.18 -7.36 -24.10
CA ASP A 372 -14.05 -7.27 -25.02
C ASP A 372 -12.80 -6.73 -24.29
N GLU A 373 -12.96 -5.70 -23.47
CA GLU A 373 -11.87 -5.19 -22.64
C GLU A 373 -11.36 -6.22 -21.64
N PHE A 374 -12.27 -6.90 -20.94
CA PHE A 374 -11.97 -7.97 -19.99
C PHE A 374 -11.20 -9.09 -20.67
N GLN A 375 -11.71 -9.58 -21.80
CA GLN A 375 -11.06 -10.62 -22.59
C GLN A 375 -9.66 -10.21 -23.04
N SER A 376 -9.48 -9.00 -23.55
CA SER A 376 -8.21 -8.46 -23.99
C SER A 376 -7.19 -8.39 -22.82
N ARG A 377 -7.60 -7.84 -21.69
CA ARG A 377 -6.75 -7.70 -20.48
C ARG A 377 -6.33 -9.04 -19.90
N PHE A 378 -7.29 -9.97 -19.76
CA PHE A 378 -6.99 -11.30 -19.21
C PHE A 378 -6.21 -12.17 -20.18
N SER A 379 -6.43 -12.07 -21.49
CA SER A 379 -5.62 -12.74 -22.51
C SER A 379 -4.17 -12.25 -22.46
N ARG A 380 -3.95 -10.95 -22.29
CA ARG A 380 -2.60 -10.38 -22.12
C ARG A 380 -1.95 -10.88 -20.84
N LEU A 381 -2.67 -10.91 -19.71
CA LEU A 381 -2.17 -11.46 -18.45
C LEU A 381 -1.78 -12.94 -18.61
N THR A 382 -2.64 -13.75 -19.24
CA THR A 382 -2.37 -15.16 -19.50
C THR A 382 -1.13 -15.35 -20.37
N THR A 383 -0.97 -14.55 -21.42
CA THR A 383 0.21 -14.60 -22.30
C THR A 383 1.50 -14.25 -21.53
N LEU A 384 1.45 -13.21 -20.68
CA LEU A 384 2.59 -12.85 -19.81
C LEU A 384 2.91 -13.97 -18.81
N THR A 385 1.88 -14.57 -18.22
CA THR A 385 2.02 -15.70 -17.30
C THR A 385 2.67 -16.89 -18.00
N LEU A 386 2.17 -17.28 -19.17
CA LEU A 386 2.73 -18.36 -19.97
C LEU A 386 4.19 -18.11 -20.33
N ASN A 387 4.53 -16.91 -20.81
CA ASN A 387 5.90 -16.54 -21.15
C ASN A 387 6.83 -16.63 -19.91
N THR A 388 6.34 -16.19 -18.75
CA THR A 388 7.11 -16.26 -17.50
C THR A 388 7.33 -17.72 -17.06
N ILE A 389 6.29 -18.54 -17.13
CA ILE A 389 6.36 -19.97 -16.83
C ILE A 389 7.29 -20.68 -17.82
N GLN A 390 7.21 -20.38 -19.11
CA GLN A 390 8.09 -20.99 -20.12
C GLN A 390 9.57 -20.70 -19.84
N ILE A 391 9.92 -19.46 -19.47
CA ILE A 391 11.30 -19.13 -19.10
C ILE A 391 11.73 -19.94 -17.87
N ALA A 392 10.86 -20.07 -16.86
CA ALA A 392 11.14 -20.87 -15.68
C ALA A 392 11.30 -22.37 -16.02
N ILE A 393 10.43 -22.91 -16.88
CA ILE A 393 10.52 -24.30 -17.36
C ILE A 393 11.83 -24.53 -18.11
N VAL A 394 12.20 -23.64 -19.05
CA VAL A 394 13.47 -23.77 -19.80
C VAL A 394 14.65 -23.77 -18.84
N ASN A 395 14.69 -22.88 -17.87
CA ASN A 395 15.75 -22.84 -16.86
C ASN A 395 15.78 -24.11 -16.00
N SER A 396 14.64 -24.59 -15.51
CA SER A 396 14.58 -25.81 -14.67
C SER A 396 14.93 -27.06 -15.46
N THR A 397 14.47 -27.18 -16.72
CA THR A 397 14.77 -28.29 -17.60
C THR A 397 16.26 -28.33 -17.94
N PHE A 398 16.85 -27.16 -18.26
CA PHE A 398 18.28 -27.08 -18.52
C PHE A 398 19.10 -27.44 -17.28
N SER A 399 18.75 -26.91 -16.11
CA SER A 399 19.42 -27.23 -14.85
C SER A 399 19.27 -28.73 -14.50
N GLY A 400 18.07 -29.29 -14.70
CA GLY A 400 17.82 -30.72 -14.52
C GLY A 400 18.64 -31.58 -15.46
N PHE A 401 18.75 -31.20 -16.73
CA PHE A 401 19.59 -31.86 -17.71
C PHE A 401 21.07 -31.82 -17.31
N VAL A 402 21.59 -30.67 -16.92
CA VAL A 402 22.98 -30.53 -16.45
C VAL A 402 23.23 -31.40 -15.21
N ALA A 403 22.28 -31.45 -14.27
CA ALA A 403 22.37 -32.30 -13.09
C ALA A 403 22.36 -33.78 -13.44
N ALA A 404 21.49 -34.23 -14.36
CA ALA A 404 21.40 -35.62 -14.80
C ALA A 404 22.66 -36.05 -15.54
N VAL A 405 23.12 -35.29 -16.53
CA VAL A 405 24.37 -35.57 -17.28
C VAL A 405 25.57 -35.53 -16.33
N GLY A 406 25.59 -34.53 -15.42
CA GLY A 406 26.62 -34.43 -14.38
C GLY A 406 26.67 -35.67 -13.47
N GLY A 407 25.50 -36.17 -13.06
CA GLY A 407 25.38 -37.41 -12.29
C GLY A 407 25.95 -38.64 -13.06
N VAL A 408 25.66 -38.76 -14.36
CA VAL A 408 26.22 -39.81 -15.21
C VAL A 408 27.75 -39.67 -15.33
N ILE A 409 28.25 -38.44 -15.54
CA ILE A 409 29.70 -38.16 -15.60
C ILE A 409 30.38 -38.53 -14.28
N LEU A 410 29.77 -38.17 -13.13
CA LEU A 410 30.29 -38.53 -11.80
C LEU A 410 30.34 -40.08 -11.60
N LEU A 411 29.27 -40.77 -12.00
CA LEU A 411 29.21 -42.23 -11.90
C LEU A 411 30.22 -42.90 -12.85
N TRP A 412 30.35 -42.39 -14.07
CA TRP A 412 31.34 -42.92 -15.04
C TRP A 412 32.78 -42.68 -14.56
N PHE A 413 33.11 -41.46 -14.18
CA PHE A 413 34.44 -41.11 -13.69
C PHE A 413 34.76 -41.81 -12.37
N GLY A 414 33.78 -41.83 -11.43
CA GLY A 414 33.90 -42.54 -10.16
C GLY A 414 34.03 -44.08 -10.36
N GLY A 415 33.28 -44.66 -11.28
CA GLY A 415 33.43 -46.08 -11.65
C GLY A 415 34.84 -46.42 -12.17
N ASN A 416 35.43 -45.53 -12.99
CA ASN A 416 36.83 -45.67 -13.40
C ASN A 416 37.80 -45.62 -12.22
N LEU A 417 37.56 -44.77 -11.22
CA LEU A 417 38.38 -44.67 -10.01
C LEU A 417 38.23 -45.93 -9.13
N VAL A 418 37.01 -46.52 -9.05
CA VAL A 418 36.74 -47.75 -8.31
C VAL A 418 37.47 -48.96 -8.94
N ILE A 419 37.55 -49.01 -10.28
CA ILE A 419 38.24 -50.07 -11.00
C ILE A 419 39.78 -49.98 -10.85
N GLN A 420 40.33 -48.79 -10.62
CA GLN A 420 41.76 -48.58 -10.47
C GLN A 420 42.23 -48.96 -9.05
N PRO A 421 43.15 -49.94 -8.88
CA PRO A 421 43.56 -50.43 -7.55
C PRO A 421 44.25 -49.40 -6.65
N GLN A 422 44.71 -48.29 -7.23
CA GLN A 422 45.49 -47.24 -6.54
C GLN A 422 44.65 -46.20 -5.76
N GLU A 423 43.35 -46.15 -6.00
CA GLU A 423 42.50 -45.03 -5.51
C GLU A 423 41.62 -45.42 -4.31
N ASN A 424 41.62 -46.68 -3.84
CA ASN A 424 40.89 -47.21 -2.67
C ASN A 424 39.42 -46.71 -2.49
N LEU A 425 38.71 -46.43 -3.61
CA LEU A 425 37.31 -46.03 -3.57
C LEU A 425 36.40 -47.25 -3.69
N SER A 426 35.49 -47.44 -2.73
CA SER A 426 34.50 -48.53 -2.79
C SER A 426 33.26 -48.17 -3.63
N ILE A 427 32.50 -49.18 -4.05
CA ILE A 427 31.23 -48.99 -4.76
C ILE A 427 30.25 -48.23 -3.86
N GLY A 428 30.15 -48.58 -2.58
CA GLY A 428 29.28 -47.91 -1.62
C GLY A 428 29.67 -46.45 -1.37
N GLN A 429 30.98 -46.17 -1.33
CA GLN A 429 31.46 -44.76 -1.23
C GLN A 429 31.07 -43.94 -2.46
N LEU A 430 31.12 -44.51 -3.67
CA LEU A 430 30.69 -43.83 -4.89
C LEU A 430 29.18 -43.52 -4.86
N LEU A 431 28.35 -44.46 -4.42
CA LEU A 431 26.92 -44.26 -4.29
C LEU A 431 26.58 -43.19 -3.19
N ALA A 432 27.27 -43.27 -2.07
CA ALA A 432 27.16 -42.27 -1.00
C ALA A 432 27.59 -40.88 -1.49
N PHE A 433 28.68 -40.77 -2.23
CA PHE A 433 29.14 -39.55 -2.86
C PHE A 433 28.07 -38.93 -3.78
N ASN A 434 27.44 -39.76 -4.63
CA ASN A 434 26.40 -39.29 -5.52
C ASN A 434 25.17 -38.78 -4.76
N ALA A 435 24.77 -39.43 -3.67
CA ALA A 435 23.71 -38.97 -2.79
C ALA A 435 24.07 -37.63 -2.10
N MET A 436 25.32 -37.48 -1.63
CA MET A 436 25.81 -36.23 -1.05
C MET A 436 25.92 -35.10 -2.08
N ASN A 437 26.28 -35.42 -3.32
CA ASN A 437 26.27 -34.43 -4.43
C ASN A 437 24.86 -33.87 -4.70
N ALA A 438 23.83 -34.72 -4.62
CA ALA A 438 22.45 -34.25 -4.75
C ALA A 438 22.09 -33.20 -3.64
N ASN A 439 22.50 -33.45 -2.41
CA ASN A 439 22.34 -32.47 -1.30
C ASN A 439 23.12 -31.18 -1.56
N PHE A 440 24.34 -31.26 -2.05
CA PHE A 440 25.16 -30.09 -2.39
C PHE A 440 24.55 -29.25 -3.51
N LEU A 441 24.08 -29.90 -4.60
CA LEU A 441 23.39 -29.20 -5.68
C LEU A 441 22.04 -28.60 -5.24
N GLY A 442 21.35 -29.24 -4.30
CA GLY A 442 20.11 -28.74 -3.70
C GLY A 442 20.25 -27.38 -3.04
N LEU A 443 21.41 -27.06 -2.44
CA LEU A 443 21.70 -25.73 -1.89
C LEU A 443 21.65 -24.65 -2.98
N ILE A 444 22.17 -24.93 -4.17
CA ILE A 444 22.17 -23.97 -5.28
C ILE A 444 20.72 -23.59 -5.64
N GLY A 445 19.85 -24.60 -5.79
CA GLY A 445 18.42 -24.39 -6.03
C GLY A 445 17.75 -23.55 -4.93
N SER A 446 18.07 -23.84 -3.68
CA SER A 446 17.52 -23.11 -2.52
C SER A 446 17.98 -21.66 -2.45
N VAL A 447 19.25 -21.37 -2.75
CA VAL A 447 19.78 -19.99 -2.79
C VAL A 447 19.12 -19.18 -3.90
N ILE A 448 18.85 -19.81 -5.05
CA ILE A 448 18.17 -19.18 -6.18
C ILE A 448 16.74 -18.80 -5.80
N GLY A 449 15.96 -19.74 -5.26
CA GLY A 449 14.61 -19.51 -4.76
C GLY A 449 14.58 -18.40 -3.71
N PHE A 450 15.55 -18.38 -2.81
CA PHE A 450 15.68 -17.33 -1.80
C PHE A 450 15.87 -15.92 -2.38
N VAL A 451 16.67 -15.75 -3.43
CA VAL A 451 16.89 -14.42 -4.03
C VAL A 451 15.60 -13.83 -4.60
N ASP A 452 14.76 -14.66 -5.21
CA ASP A 452 13.45 -14.24 -5.72
C ASP A 452 12.50 -13.89 -4.58
N GLU A 453 12.37 -14.76 -3.58
CA GLU A 453 11.57 -14.56 -2.37
C GLU A 453 12.00 -13.30 -1.59
N TYR A 454 13.31 -13.11 -1.41
CA TYR A 454 13.87 -11.90 -0.78
C TYR A 454 13.50 -10.64 -1.53
N THR A 455 13.52 -10.68 -2.87
CA THR A 455 13.16 -9.50 -3.68
C THR A 455 11.69 -9.15 -3.54
N ARG A 456 10.79 -10.15 -3.54
CA ARG A 456 9.35 -9.97 -3.32
C ARG A 456 9.07 -9.43 -1.92
N ALA A 457 9.62 -10.08 -0.90
CA ALA A 457 9.41 -9.68 0.47
C ALA A 457 10.02 -8.31 0.79
N LYS A 458 11.18 -7.96 0.22
CA LYS A 458 11.75 -6.61 0.36
C LYS A 458 10.80 -5.55 -0.17
N THR A 459 10.18 -5.78 -1.33
CA THR A 459 9.18 -4.87 -1.90
C THR A 459 7.94 -4.82 -1.01
N ALA A 460 7.45 -5.97 -0.55
CA ALA A 460 6.31 -6.06 0.36
C ALA A 460 6.56 -5.31 1.69
N VAL A 461 7.73 -5.49 2.30
CA VAL A 461 8.15 -4.76 3.51
C VAL A 461 8.20 -3.26 3.26
N GLN A 462 8.75 -2.80 2.13
CA GLN A 462 8.78 -1.38 1.80
C GLN A 462 7.38 -0.79 1.73
N ARG A 463 6.47 -1.46 1.01
CA ARG A 463 5.08 -1.04 0.85
C ARG A 463 4.29 -1.07 2.17
N LEU A 464 4.53 -2.07 3.01
CA LEU A 464 3.91 -2.17 4.34
C LEU A 464 4.43 -1.08 5.29
N THR A 465 5.73 -0.81 5.23
CA THR A 465 6.39 0.21 6.05
C THR A 465 5.89 1.62 5.70
N GLU A 466 5.52 1.88 4.45
CA GLU A 466 4.89 3.15 4.05
C GLU A 466 3.61 3.47 4.84
N VAL A 467 2.82 2.45 5.16
CA VAL A 467 1.61 2.61 5.97
C VAL A 467 1.94 2.70 7.45
N ILE A 468 2.82 1.81 7.93
CA ILE A 468 3.16 1.71 9.36
C ILE A 468 3.93 2.96 9.83
N ASP A 469 4.78 3.53 8.99
CA ASP A 469 5.60 4.69 9.31
C ASP A 469 4.93 6.03 8.89
N ALA A 470 3.74 5.98 8.29
CA ALA A 470 2.98 7.19 7.98
C ALA A 470 2.60 7.93 9.26
N THR A 471 2.68 9.27 9.23
CA THR A 471 2.41 10.09 10.40
C THR A 471 0.93 10.00 10.80
N PRO A 472 0.61 9.54 12.03
CA PRO A 472 -0.76 9.53 12.52
C PRO A 472 -1.30 10.95 12.67
N GLU A 473 -2.61 11.14 12.54
CA GLU A 473 -3.22 12.46 12.74
C GLU A 473 -3.15 12.94 14.20
N ASP A 474 -3.10 12.00 15.15
CA ASP A 474 -3.04 12.23 16.60
C ASP A 474 -1.60 12.26 17.16
N ASP A 475 -0.58 12.33 16.31
CA ASP A 475 0.84 12.28 16.75
C ASP A 475 1.19 13.40 17.75
N LYS A 476 0.57 14.57 17.61
CA LYS A 476 0.79 15.73 18.49
C LYS A 476 -0.22 15.86 19.63
N ASP A 477 -1.24 14.99 19.70
CA ASP A 477 -2.36 15.14 20.63
C ASP A 477 -1.96 15.02 22.11
N GLY A 478 -0.91 14.28 22.42
CA GLY A 478 -0.38 14.19 23.78
C GLY A 478 0.10 15.52 24.40
N LYS A 479 0.24 16.57 23.58
CA LYS A 479 0.62 17.94 24.01
C LYS A 479 -0.54 18.92 23.93
N LYS A 480 -1.72 18.49 23.44
CA LYS A 480 -2.88 19.32 23.20
C LYS A 480 -3.85 19.31 24.39
N GLN A 481 -4.70 20.30 24.45
CA GLN A 481 -5.63 20.50 25.55
C GLN A 481 -6.96 19.77 25.34
N PHE A 482 -7.57 19.35 26.43
CA PHE A 482 -8.95 18.90 26.48
C PHE A 482 -9.79 20.02 27.10
N ALA A 483 -10.65 20.65 26.31
CA ALA A 483 -11.50 21.75 26.76
C ALA A 483 -12.95 21.52 26.33
N ARG A 484 -13.90 22.05 27.13
CA ARG A 484 -15.31 22.05 26.77
C ARG A 484 -15.64 23.33 26.00
N ILE A 485 -16.08 23.18 24.77
CA ILE A 485 -16.52 24.28 23.91
C ILE A 485 -17.94 24.69 24.33
N PRO A 486 -18.20 25.96 24.63
CA PRO A 486 -19.57 26.47 24.85
C PRO A 486 -20.41 26.35 23.58
N GLY A 487 -21.71 26.04 23.71
CA GLY A 487 -22.63 25.92 22.58
C GLY A 487 -22.85 27.19 21.79
N ASP A 488 -22.64 28.32 22.44
CA ASP A 488 -22.79 29.68 21.93
C ASP A 488 -21.46 30.37 21.61
N ALA A 489 -20.37 29.62 21.53
CA ALA A 489 -19.06 30.14 21.16
C ALA A 489 -19.02 30.53 19.67
N ASP A 490 -18.51 31.72 19.37
CA ASP A 490 -18.29 32.18 18.00
C ASP A 490 -17.16 31.36 17.34
N ILE A 491 -17.29 31.13 16.03
CA ILE A 491 -16.24 30.49 15.20
C ILE A 491 -15.60 31.60 14.36
N THR A 492 -14.30 31.83 14.55
CA THR A 492 -13.55 32.84 13.83
C THR A 492 -12.46 32.23 12.99
N CYS A 493 -12.53 32.41 11.68
CA CYS A 493 -11.49 32.07 10.71
C CYS A 493 -10.69 33.36 10.40
N THR A 494 -9.35 33.28 10.47
CA THR A 494 -8.48 34.43 10.23
C THR A 494 -7.41 34.08 9.24
N ASN A 495 -7.39 34.75 8.08
CA ASN A 495 -6.41 34.59 7.00
C ASN A 495 -6.16 33.13 6.63
N VAL A 496 -7.24 32.33 6.57
CA VAL A 496 -7.17 30.90 6.27
C VAL A 496 -6.75 30.68 4.82
N LYS A 497 -5.70 29.89 4.63
CA LYS A 497 -5.26 29.38 3.34
C LYS A 497 -5.42 27.88 3.29
N PHE A 498 -6.07 27.40 2.23
CA PHE A 498 -6.27 25.97 2.04
C PHE A 498 -6.32 25.57 0.57
N HIS A 499 -5.65 24.47 0.26
CA HIS A 499 -5.82 23.74 -1.00
C HIS A 499 -5.74 22.23 -0.74
N TYR A 500 -6.48 21.46 -1.53
CA TYR A 500 -6.26 20.01 -1.59
C TYR A 500 -4.94 19.70 -2.27
N ALA A 501 -4.31 18.60 -1.87
CA ALA A 501 -3.05 18.14 -2.42
C ALA A 501 -3.07 18.14 -3.96
N GLY A 502 -2.08 18.78 -4.58
CA GLY A 502 -1.93 18.87 -6.04
C GLY A 502 -2.96 19.74 -6.77
N ARG A 503 -3.84 20.46 -6.07
CA ARG A 503 -4.86 21.34 -6.66
C ARG A 503 -4.55 22.82 -6.45
N MET A 504 -5.25 23.69 -7.18
CA MET A 504 -5.18 25.15 -6.99
C MET A 504 -5.69 25.54 -5.61
N ASP A 505 -5.27 26.71 -5.14
CA ASP A 505 -5.74 27.25 -3.86
C ASP A 505 -7.25 27.43 -3.92
N LEU A 506 -7.95 26.89 -2.92
CA LEU A 506 -9.40 26.98 -2.81
C LEU A 506 -9.83 28.14 -1.90
N LEU A 507 -9.09 28.36 -0.82
CA LEU A 507 -9.24 29.48 0.08
C LEU A 507 -7.91 30.24 0.13
N GLU A 508 -7.94 31.55 -0.12
CA GLU A 508 -6.79 32.46 -0.02
C GLU A 508 -7.16 33.64 0.85
N ASP A 509 -6.40 33.85 1.93
CA ASP A 509 -6.62 34.95 2.92
C ASP A 509 -8.07 35.05 3.40
N PHE A 510 -8.67 33.86 3.57
CA PHE A 510 -10.10 33.78 3.92
C PHE A 510 -10.33 34.08 5.39
N SER A 511 -11.18 35.09 5.65
CA SER A 511 -11.57 35.49 7.00
C SER A 511 -13.09 35.53 7.13
N LEU A 512 -13.61 34.98 8.24
CA LEU A 512 -15.03 34.82 8.51
C LEU A 512 -15.26 34.75 10.01
N THR A 513 -16.31 35.43 10.50
CA THR A 513 -16.82 35.26 11.87
C THR A 513 -18.23 34.71 11.81
N ILE A 514 -18.46 33.57 12.44
CA ILE A 514 -19.75 32.90 12.56
C ILE A 514 -20.25 33.11 13.98
N PRO A 515 -21.40 33.77 14.18
CA PRO A 515 -21.95 33.99 15.53
C PRO A 515 -22.38 32.65 16.15
N GLY A 516 -22.00 32.45 17.40
CA GLY A 516 -22.35 31.23 18.15
C GLY A 516 -23.81 31.19 18.58
N GLY A 517 -24.30 29.97 18.93
CA GLY A 517 -25.65 29.77 19.44
C GLY A 517 -26.78 29.95 18.42
N LYS A 518 -26.45 30.17 17.15
CA LYS A 518 -27.39 30.44 16.05
C LYS A 518 -27.42 29.35 15.01
N VAL A 519 -28.42 29.41 14.13
CA VAL A 519 -28.50 28.62 12.92
C VAL A 519 -27.91 29.40 11.76
N ILE A 520 -26.86 28.85 11.15
CA ILE A 520 -26.10 29.49 10.08
C ILE A 520 -26.29 28.74 8.77
N ALA A 521 -26.61 29.45 7.68
CA ALA A 521 -26.64 28.83 6.34
C ALA A 521 -25.42 29.24 5.52
N PHE A 522 -24.68 28.24 5.01
CA PHE A 522 -23.66 28.45 3.99
C PHE A 522 -24.29 28.27 2.59
N ILE A 523 -24.30 29.37 1.82
CA ILE A 523 -24.86 29.38 0.47
C ILE A 523 -23.79 29.74 -0.57
N GLY A 524 -24.04 29.43 -1.85
CA GLY A 524 -23.14 29.69 -2.96
C GLY A 524 -23.13 28.55 -3.98
N LYS A 525 -22.58 28.81 -5.17
CA LYS A 525 -22.54 27.85 -6.28
C LYS A 525 -21.76 26.58 -5.88
N SER A 526 -22.06 25.45 -6.55
CA SER A 526 -21.30 24.20 -6.32
C SER A 526 -19.81 24.42 -6.59
N GLY A 527 -18.95 23.84 -5.72
CA GLY A 527 -17.50 23.98 -5.84
C GLY A 527 -16.89 25.25 -5.25
N CYS A 528 -17.68 26.19 -4.66
CA CYS A 528 -17.16 27.43 -4.08
C CYS A 528 -16.44 27.26 -2.73
N GLY A 529 -16.40 26.03 -2.15
CA GLY A 529 -15.65 25.75 -0.92
C GLY A 529 -16.47 25.53 0.35
N LYS A 530 -17.81 25.50 0.30
CA LYS A 530 -18.69 25.33 1.51
C LYS A 530 -18.37 24.07 2.31
N SER A 531 -18.40 22.90 1.67
CA SER A 531 -18.12 21.61 2.32
C SER A 531 -16.66 21.52 2.78
N THR A 532 -15.74 22.19 2.09
CA THR A 532 -14.34 22.26 2.51
C THR A 532 -14.20 23.09 3.77
N LEU A 533 -14.83 24.27 3.85
CA LEU A 533 -14.84 25.09 5.05
C LEU A 533 -15.44 24.32 6.24
N ALA A 534 -16.53 23.59 6.03
CA ALA A 534 -17.12 22.70 7.03
C ALA A 534 -16.14 21.63 7.54
N LYS A 535 -15.43 20.98 6.63
CA LYS A 535 -14.40 19.98 6.98
C LYS A 535 -13.21 20.60 7.73
N LEU A 536 -12.84 21.86 7.42
CA LEU A 536 -11.79 22.60 8.14
C LEU A 536 -12.24 22.95 9.55
N ILE A 537 -13.47 23.46 9.72
CA ILE A 537 -14.05 23.76 11.04
C ILE A 537 -14.17 22.47 11.87
N ALA A 538 -14.49 21.35 11.26
CA ALA A 538 -14.55 20.05 11.92
C ALA A 538 -13.15 19.43 12.21
N GLY A 539 -12.05 20.10 11.87
CA GLY A 539 -10.67 19.61 12.11
C GLY A 539 -10.29 18.36 11.33
N LEU A 540 -10.92 18.14 10.15
CA LEU A 540 -10.63 16.97 9.32
C LEU A 540 -9.41 17.16 8.40
N TYR A 541 -8.96 18.41 8.21
CA TYR A 541 -7.78 18.78 7.44
C TYR A 541 -6.97 19.85 8.17
N PRO A 542 -5.64 19.78 8.14
CA PRO A 542 -4.78 20.84 8.63
C PRO A 542 -4.81 22.04 7.67
N LEU A 543 -4.67 23.24 8.21
CA LEU A 543 -4.52 24.47 7.44
C LEU A 543 -3.09 24.57 6.86
N GLN A 544 -2.93 25.21 5.68
CA GLN A 544 -1.61 25.60 5.19
C GLN A 544 -1.12 26.86 5.90
N SER A 545 -2.01 27.82 6.16
CA SER A 545 -1.74 29.00 6.98
C SER A 545 -3.05 29.60 7.50
N GLY A 546 -2.95 30.57 8.42
CA GLY A 546 -4.09 31.16 9.08
C GLY A 546 -4.51 30.40 10.34
N ASN A 547 -5.67 30.73 10.88
CA ASN A 547 -6.15 30.19 12.14
C ASN A 547 -7.67 30.07 12.18
N ILE A 548 -8.18 29.00 12.83
CA ILE A 548 -9.60 28.85 13.18
C ILE A 548 -9.69 28.75 14.69
N ARG A 549 -10.50 29.66 15.29
CA ARG A 549 -10.77 29.72 16.72
C ARG A 549 -12.24 29.47 17.00
N ILE A 550 -12.52 28.81 18.11
CA ILE A 550 -13.88 28.60 18.62
C ILE A 550 -13.93 29.19 20.05
N GLY A 551 -14.57 30.31 20.17
CA GLY A 551 -14.51 31.14 21.38
C GLY A 551 -13.07 31.50 21.74
N LEU A 552 -12.59 31.01 22.89
CA LEU A 552 -11.23 31.26 23.38
C LEU A 552 -10.20 30.26 22.85
N TYR A 553 -10.63 29.14 22.26
CA TYR A 553 -9.77 28.04 21.91
C TYR A 553 -9.37 28.07 20.44
N ASN A 554 -8.10 27.86 20.19
CA ASN A 554 -7.59 27.63 18.84
C ASN A 554 -7.82 26.16 18.46
N LEU A 555 -8.26 25.89 17.23
CA LEU A 555 -8.56 24.54 16.77
C LEU A 555 -7.34 23.62 16.88
N ASP A 556 -6.17 24.13 16.52
CA ASP A 556 -4.91 23.38 16.53
C ASP A 556 -4.40 23.02 17.94
N ASP A 557 -4.87 23.72 18.99
CA ASP A 557 -4.47 23.50 20.36
C ASP A 557 -5.32 22.43 21.08
N LEU A 558 -6.43 22.01 20.45
CA LEU A 558 -7.35 21.00 20.98
C LEU A 558 -7.00 19.61 20.49
N ALA A 559 -7.08 18.62 21.41
CA ALA A 559 -6.94 17.22 21.04
C ALA A 559 -8.06 16.78 20.08
N LEU A 560 -7.74 15.95 19.08
CA LEU A 560 -8.69 15.54 18.03
C LEU A 560 -9.93 14.83 18.59
N ASP A 561 -9.75 13.97 19.58
CA ASP A 561 -10.87 13.28 20.24
C ASP A 561 -11.82 14.29 20.91
N CYS A 562 -11.26 15.30 21.62
CA CYS A 562 -12.01 16.37 22.24
C CYS A 562 -12.80 17.17 21.18
N LEU A 563 -12.14 17.50 20.07
CA LEU A 563 -12.73 18.26 18.98
C LEU A 563 -13.88 17.52 18.30
N ARG A 564 -13.68 16.24 17.94
CA ARG A 564 -14.65 15.40 17.21
C ARG A 564 -15.89 15.03 18.03
N HIS A 565 -15.77 14.99 19.34
CA HIS A 565 -16.94 14.85 20.22
C HIS A 565 -17.80 16.10 20.29
N GLN A 566 -17.24 17.26 20.04
CA GLN A 566 -17.90 18.55 20.20
C GLN A 566 -18.27 19.23 18.87
N ILE A 567 -17.59 18.90 17.77
CA ILE A 567 -17.93 19.39 16.43
C ILE A 567 -18.26 18.21 15.55
N VAL A 568 -19.53 18.00 15.27
CA VAL A 568 -20.01 16.85 14.51
C VAL A 568 -20.47 17.30 13.13
N LEU A 569 -19.89 16.68 12.10
CA LEU A 569 -20.24 16.87 10.70
C LEU A 569 -21.08 15.69 10.21
N VAL A 570 -22.27 15.95 9.68
CA VAL A 570 -23.08 14.98 8.93
C VAL A 570 -22.81 15.20 7.44
N PRO A 571 -22.12 14.29 6.75
CA PRO A 571 -21.82 14.44 5.34
C PRO A 571 -23.06 14.18 4.48
N GLN A 572 -23.01 14.60 3.21
CA GLN A 572 -24.06 14.38 2.20
C GLN A 572 -24.38 12.89 2.04
N ASP A 573 -23.33 12.05 1.90
CA ASP A 573 -23.42 10.59 1.82
C ASP A 573 -23.01 9.96 3.15
N ALA A 574 -23.98 9.72 4.02
CA ALA A 574 -23.76 9.09 5.30
C ALA A 574 -23.51 7.60 5.19
N HIS A 575 -22.44 7.13 5.82
CA HIS A 575 -22.05 5.72 5.84
C HIS A 575 -22.58 5.00 7.08
N PHE A 576 -23.08 3.77 6.88
CA PHE A 576 -23.45 2.83 7.94
C PHE A 576 -22.75 1.50 7.73
N TRP A 577 -22.35 0.90 8.85
CA TRP A 577 -21.70 -0.41 8.87
C TRP A 577 -22.74 -1.53 8.83
N SER A 578 -22.36 -2.69 8.28
CA SER A 578 -23.19 -3.91 8.32
C SER A 578 -23.31 -4.45 9.73
N ARG A 579 -24.02 -3.69 10.58
CA ARG A 579 -24.32 -3.96 11.99
C ARG A 579 -25.75 -3.50 12.29
N SER A 580 -26.26 -3.86 13.47
CA SER A 580 -27.57 -3.37 13.89
C SER A 580 -27.60 -1.84 14.01
N ILE A 581 -28.77 -1.25 13.96
CA ILE A 581 -28.96 0.19 14.17
C ILE A 581 -28.34 0.62 15.50
N ILE A 582 -28.61 -0.08 16.60
CA ILE A 582 -28.04 0.22 17.91
C ILE A 582 -26.52 0.19 17.88
N GLU A 583 -25.93 -0.84 17.29
CA GLU A 583 -24.47 -0.95 17.20
C GLU A 583 -23.85 0.19 16.39
N ASN A 584 -24.52 0.65 15.33
CA ASN A 584 -24.07 1.82 14.55
C ASN A 584 -24.04 3.12 15.37
N PHE A 585 -24.91 3.29 16.36
CA PHE A 585 -24.84 4.41 17.32
C PHE A 585 -23.72 4.23 18.33
N ARG A 586 -23.52 3.01 18.84
CA ARG A 586 -22.53 2.70 19.87
C ARG A 586 -21.09 2.70 19.36
N LEU A 587 -20.86 2.59 18.05
CA LEU A 587 -19.50 2.70 17.47
C LEU A 587 -18.80 4.02 17.82
N GLY A 588 -19.53 5.14 17.76
CA GLY A 588 -18.96 6.46 18.11
C GLY A 588 -19.29 6.89 19.55
N SER A 589 -20.18 6.17 20.22
CA SER A 589 -20.72 6.55 21.54
C SER A 589 -21.01 5.30 22.36
N PRO A 590 -19.97 4.60 22.90
CA PRO A 590 -20.13 3.30 23.54
C PRO A 590 -21.07 3.29 24.75
N HIS A 591 -21.20 4.43 25.44
CA HIS A 591 -21.96 4.58 26.68
C HIS A 591 -23.41 5.06 26.48
N VAL A 592 -23.83 5.27 25.21
CA VAL A 592 -25.18 5.76 24.93
C VAL A 592 -26.24 4.72 25.31
N THR A 593 -27.27 5.18 26.04
CA THR A 593 -28.40 4.33 26.43
C THR A 593 -29.36 4.14 25.27
N PHE A 594 -30.19 3.08 25.35
CA PHE A 594 -31.22 2.84 24.35
C PHE A 594 -32.24 3.96 24.28
N GLU A 595 -32.64 4.52 25.42
CA GLU A 595 -33.59 5.62 25.53
C GLU A 595 -33.05 6.89 24.83
N GLN A 596 -31.76 7.18 24.97
CA GLN A 596 -31.09 8.29 24.27
C GLN A 596 -31.13 8.09 22.75
N ILE A 597 -30.84 6.85 22.28
CA ILE A 597 -30.92 6.54 20.85
C ILE A 597 -32.33 6.76 20.32
N VAL A 598 -33.34 6.22 21.00
CA VAL A 598 -34.75 6.37 20.61
C VAL A 598 -35.18 7.85 20.59
N ARG A 599 -34.76 8.63 21.61
CA ARG A 599 -35.03 10.06 21.67
C ARG A 599 -34.46 10.81 20.44
N CYS A 600 -33.19 10.54 20.09
CA CYS A 600 -32.55 11.15 18.92
C CYS A 600 -33.21 10.71 17.62
N CYS A 601 -33.60 9.44 17.52
CA CYS A 601 -34.34 8.93 16.36
C CYS A 601 -35.72 9.59 16.22
N LYS A 602 -36.40 9.92 17.32
CA LYS A 602 -37.67 10.69 17.29
C LYS A 602 -37.47 12.13 16.85
N ILE A 603 -36.39 12.79 17.29
CA ILE A 603 -36.05 14.14 16.84
C ILE A 603 -35.79 14.16 15.33
N ALA A 604 -35.05 13.17 14.82
CA ALA A 604 -34.70 13.07 13.40
C ALA A 604 -35.78 12.34 12.57
N GLU A 605 -36.98 12.11 13.09
CA GLU A 605 -38.09 11.39 12.40
C GLU A 605 -37.68 9.98 11.90
N ALA A 606 -36.69 9.37 12.53
CA ALA A 606 -36.21 8.03 12.16
C ALA A 606 -36.96 6.91 12.87
N ASP A 607 -37.52 7.14 14.06
CA ASP A 607 -38.22 6.15 14.88
C ASP A 607 -39.44 5.55 14.17
N GLU A 608 -40.14 6.37 13.38
CA GLU A 608 -41.31 5.92 12.62
C GLU A 608 -41.00 4.78 11.65
N PHE A 609 -39.95 4.92 10.84
CA PHE A 609 -39.60 3.83 9.91
C PHE A 609 -38.92 2.68 10.61
N ILE A 610 -38.10 2.93 11.66
CA ILE A 610 -37.42 1.89 12.43
C ILE A 610 -38.46 0.97 13.11
N SER A 611 -39.53 1.52 13.65
CA SER A 611 -40.59 0.75 14.29
C SER A 611 -41.33 -0.20 13.33
N LYS A 612 -41.30 0.09 12.01
CA LYS A 612 -41.89 -0.71 10.93
C LYS A 612 -40.96 -1.82 10.44
N LEU A 613 -39.66 -1.81 10.80
CA LEU A 613 -38.72 -2.86 10.44
C LEU A 613 -38.97 -4.13 11.27
N PRO A 614 -38.74 -5.33 10.72
CA PRO A 614 -38.98 -6.59 11.42
C PRO A 614 -38.32 -6.67 12.80
N ASP A 615 -37.02 -6.33 12.86
CA ASP A 615 -36.21 -6.39 14.09
C ASP A 615 -36.04 -5.00 14.74
N LYS A 616 -36.82 -3.99 14.29
CA LYS A 616 -36.76 -2.62 14.83
C LYS A 616 -35.32 -2.10 14.93
N TYR A 617 -34.91 -1.65 16.12
CA TYR A 617 -33.55 -1.15 16.37
C TYR A 617 -32.44 -2.21 16.31
N GLN A 618 -32.79 -3.51 16.35
CA GLN A 618 -31.86 -4.62 16.15
C GLN A 618 -31.68 -4.99 14.67
N THR A 619 -32.41 -4.35 13.78
CA THR A 619 -32.26 -4.59 12.34
C THR A 619 -30.83 -4.32 11.91
N VAL A 620 -30.21 -5.32 11.29
CA VAL A 620 -28.85 -5.20 10.71
C VAL A 620 -28.95 -4.45 9.40
N LEU A 621 -28.19 -3.36 9.30
CA LEU A 621 -28.07 -2.60 8.07
C LEU A 621 -27.19 -3.37 7.07
N GLY A 622 -27.60 -3.43 5.82
CA GLY A 622 -26.81 -4.02 4.75
C GLY A 622 -25.52 -3.21 4.49
N GLU A 623 -24.68 -3.71 3.62
CA GLU A 623 -23.45 -3.03 3.22
C GLU A 623 -23.76 -1.59 2.76
N PHE A 624 -23.11 -0.60 3.34
CA PHE A 624 -23.39 0.84 3.17
C PHE A 624 -24.83 1.27 3.49
N GLY A 625 -25.60 0.47 4.24
CA GLY A 625 -27.03 0.73 4.50
C GLY A 625 -27.93 0.46 3.29
N ALA A 626 -27.60 -0.54 2.48
CA ALA A 626 -28.31 -0.84 1.22
C ALA A 626 -29.78 -1.22 1.39
N ASN A 627 -30.18 -1.68 2.58
CA ASN A 627 -31.55 -2.08 2.88
C ASN A 627 -32.44 -0.95 3.43
N ILE A 628 -31.97 0.28 3.46
CA ILE A 628 -32.74 1.47 3.82
C ILE A 628 -32.67 2.54 2.70
N SER A 629 -33.73 3.33 2.55
CA SER A 629 -33.77 4.38 1.54
C SER A 629 -32.77 5.52 1.83
N GLY A 630 -32.43 6.34 0.82
CA GLY A 630 -31.55 7.50 0.98
C GLY A 630 -32.02 8.46 2.08
N GLY A 631 -33.32 8.79 2.09
CA GLY A 631 -33.91 9.66 3.13
C GLY A 631 -33.93 9.02 4.52
N GLN A 632 -34.17 7.70 4.62
CA GLN A 632 -34.06 6.98 5.90
C GLN A 632 -32.62 7.00 6.40
N ARG A 633 -31.66 6.83 5.51
CA ARG A 633 -30.22 6.91 5.83
C ARG A 633 -29.83 8.30 6.35
N GLN A 634 -30.31 9.37 5.72
CA GLN A 634 -30.06 10.74 6.16
C GLN A 634 -30.66 11.01 7.55
N ARG A 635 -31.93 10.64 7.77
CA ARG A 635 -32.58 10.78 9.10
C ARG A 635 -31.80 10.02 10.19
N LEU A 636 -31.38 8.80 9.91
CA LEU A 636 -30.58 8.00 10.85
C LEU A 636 -29.21 8.63 11.12
N ALA A 637 -28.57 9.25 10.11
CA ALA A 637 -27.29 9.94 10.27
C ALA A 637 -27.42 11.20 11.14
N ILE A 638 -28.49 11.97 10.97
CA ILE A 638 -28.80 13.13 11.83
C ILE A 638 -29.02 12.66 13.27
N ALA A 639 -29.82 11.58 13.47
CA ALA A 639 -30.05 11.01 14.80
C ALA A 639 -28.74 10.60 15.49
N ARG A 640 -27.83 9.93 14.76
CA ARG A 640 -26.52 9.51 15.26
C ARG A 640 -25.66 10.72 15.62
N ALA A 641 -25.69 11.79 14.83
CA ALA A 641 -24.90 12.98 15.07
C ALA A 641 -25.27 13.75 16.35
N ILE A 642 -26.54 13.71 16.74
CA ILE A 642 -27.02 14.44 17.92
C ILE A 642 -27.04 13.61 19.21
N VAL A 643 -26.64 12.35 19.15
CA VAL A 643 -26.75 11.42 20.31
C VAL A 643 -25.93 11.87 21.51
N ASN A 644 -24.79 12.51 21.28
CA ASN A 644 -23.93 13.12 22.33
C ASN A 644 -24.21 14.60 22.54
N ASP A 645 -25.25 15.13 21.92
CA ASP A 645 -25.69 16.53 22.05
C ASP A 645 -24.55 17.57 21.84
N PRO A 646 -23.80 17.52 20.70
CA PRO A 646 -22.60 18.31 20.49
C PRO A 646 -22.91 19.82 20.49
N PRO A 647 -21.99 20.68 20.98
CA PRO A 647 -22.16 22.13 20.92
C PRO A 647 -22.25 22.67 19.49
N ILE A 648 -21.51 22.10 18.55
CA ILE A 648 -21.50 22.51 17.13
C ILE A 648 -21.92 21.33 16.27
N LEU A 649 -22.94 21.53 15.42
CA LEU A 649 -23.42 20.56 14.44
C LEU A 649 -23.34 21.17 13.04
N ILE A 650 -22.77 20.43 12.11
CA ILE A 650 -22.67 20.82 10.70
C ILE A 650 -23.43 19.79 9.85
N LEU A 651 -24.41 20.26 9.07
CA LEU A 651 -25.20 19.45 8.14
C LEU A 651 -24.79 19.81 6.70
N ASP A 652 -24.03 18.94 6.03
CA ASP A 652 -23.59 19.17 4.66
C ASP A 652 -24.54 18.43 3.69
N GLU A 653 -25.53 19.17 3.17
CA GLU A 653 -26.59 18.67 2.28
C GLU A 653 -27.29 17.38 2.78
N SER A 654 -27.25 17.14 4.07
CA SER A 654 -27.67 15.89 4.70
C SER A 654 -29.19 15.68 4.78
N THR A 655 -29.98 16.62 4.24
CA THR A 655 -31.44 16.50 4.08
C THR A 655 -31.86 16.42 2.61
N ALA A 656 -30.93 16.44 1.66
CA ALA A 656 -31.21 16.50 0.23
C ALA A 656 -32.01 15.31 -0.32
N GLY A 657 -31.96 14.16 0.32
CA GLY A 657 -32.72 12.96 -0.04
C GLY A 657 -34.11 12.87 0.59
N LEU A 658 -34.54 13.90 1.36
CA LEU A 658 -35.85 13.96 1.96
C LEU A 658 -36.86 14.69 1.04
N ASP A 659 -38.12 14.25 1.10
CA ASP A 659 -39.19 15.03 0.56
C ASP A 659 -39.44 16.31 1.34
N PRO A 660 -40.05 17.36 0.75
CA PRO A 660 -40.15 18.69 1.39
C PRO A 660 -40.90 18.68 2.73
N VAL A 661 -41.82 17.78 2.97
CA VAL A 661 -42.58 17.70 4.22
C VAL A 661 -41.74 17.06 5.31
N SER A 662 -41.13 15.92 5.01
CA SER A 662 -40.21 15.24 5.93
C SER A 662 -39.00 16.11 6.27
N GLU A 663 -38.44 16.85 5.28
CA GLU A 663 -37.33 17.77 5.50
C GLU A 663 -37.71 18.87 6.50
N ALA A 664 -38.89 19.47 6.33
CA ALA A 664 -39.39 20.51 7.24
C ALA A 664 -39.55 19.97 8.67
N GLN A 665 -40.20 18.82 8.84
CA GLN A 665 -40.43 18.20 10.15
C GLN A 665 -39.12 17.86 10.88
N VAL A 666 -38.15 17.26 10.18
CA VAL A 666 -36.83 16.92 10.74
C VAL A 666 -36.11 18.18 11.16
N LEU A 667 -36.03 19.22 10.30
CA LEU A 667 -35.32 20.44 10.62
C LEU A 667 -35.98 21.21 11.76
N ASP A 668 -37.31 21.31 11.78
CA ASP A 668 -38.04 22.06 12.82
C ASP A 668 -37.81 21.41 14.22
N LYS A 669 -37.91 20.07 14.32
CA LYS A 669 -37.63 19.35 15.58
C LYS A 669 -36.17 19.44 15.97
N LEU A 670 -35.26 19.30 15.02
CA LEU A 670 -33.81 19.35 15.23
C LEU A 670 -33.40 20.76 15.75
N LEU A 671 -33.81 21.80 15.05
CA LEU A 671 -33.45 23.20 15.42
C LEU A 671 -34.09 23.62 16.73
N GLN A 672 -35.34 23.15 17.04
CA GLN A 672 -35.93 23.34 18.33
C GLN A 672 -35.14 22.66 19.45
N HIS A 673 -34.68 21.44 19.25
CA HIS A 673 -33.82 20.71 20.21
C HIS A 673 -32.47 21.41 20.43
N ARG A 674 -31.95 22.08 19.41
CA ARG A 674 -30.63 22.69 19.40
C ARG A 674 -30.63 24.19 19.70
N ARG A 675 -31.70 24.77 20.23
CA ARG A 675 -31.77 26.18 20.60
C ARG A 675 -30.61 26.57 21.53
N GLY A 676 -29.91 27.66 21.20
CA GLY A 676 -28.73 28.14 21.93
C GLY A 676 -27.43 27.40 21.63
N LYS A 677 -27.43 26.51 20.63
CA LYS A 677 -26.23 25.80 20.11
C LYS A 677 -26.01 26.12 18.64
N THR A 678 -24.76 26.15 18.24
CA THR A 678 -24.39 26.48 16.87
C THR A 678 -24.74 25.33 15.91
N THR A 679 -25.52 25.66 14.87
CA THR A 679 -25.89 24.72 13.83
C THR A 679 -25.60 25.31 12.45
N ILE A 680 -24.71 24.67 11.68
CA ILE A 680 -24.34 25.11 10.32
C ILE A 680 -25.06 24.23 9.31
N LEU A 681 -25.85 24.86 8.43
CA LEU A 681 -26.58 24.21 7.34
C LEU A 681 -25.92 24.56 6.01
N ILE A 682 -25.47 23.56 5.26
CA ILE A 682 -25.01 23.73 3.88
C ILE A 682 -26.14 23.22 3.00
N SER A 683 -26.76 24.11 2.23
CA SER A 683 -27.88 23.73 1.37
C SER A 683 -28.01 24.70 0.19
N HIS A 684 -28.60 24.20 -0.89
CA HIS A 684 -29.04 24.98 -2.04
C HIS A 684 -30.58 25.20 -2.06
N ARG A 685 -31.27 24.70 -1.04
CA ARG A 685 -32.74 24.75 -0.97
C ARG A 685 -33.21 25.96 -0.18
N PRO A 686 -33.99 26.91 -0.78
CA PRO A 686 -34.46 28.10 -0.10
C PRO A 686 -35.22 27.80 1.21
N ARG A 687 -36.00 26.72 1.24
CA ARG A 687 -36.75 26.26 2.43
C ARG A 687 -35.86 25.90 3.63
N VAL A 688 -34.66 25.39 3.37
CA VAL A 688 -33.67 25.09 4.42
C VAL A 688 -32.99 26.37 4.86
N ILE A 689 -32.61 27.22 3.89
CA ILE A 689 -31.88 28.47 4.12
C ILE A 689 -32.74 29.46 4.91
N SER A 690 -34.06 29.51 4.65
CA SER A 690 -34.99 30.41 5.38
C SER A 690 -35.11 30.15 6.89
N ARG A 691 -34.61 29.01 7.38
CA ARG A 691 -34.56 28.68 8.81
C ARG A 691 -33.31 29.20 9.52
N ALA A 692 -32.36 29.77 8.77
CA ALA A 692 -31.13 30.29 9.35
C ALA A 692 -31.33 31.67 9.94
N ASP A 693 -30.69 31.93 11.07
CA ASP A 693 -30.58 33.25 11.68
C ASP A 693 -29.51 34.11 11.01
N TRP A 694 -28.52 33.44 10.40
CA TRP A 694 -27.35 34.08 9.79
C TRP A 694 -26.95 33.37 8.51
N ILE A 695 -26.62 34.11 7.48
CA ILE A 695 -26.23 33.58 6.15
C ILE A 695 -24.79 33.97 5.87
N VAL A 696 -24.06 33.07 5.29
CA VAL A 696 -22.70 33.24 4.76
C VAL A 696 -22.70 32.88 3.28
N PHE A 697 -22.53 33.88 2.43
CA PHE A 697 -22.46 33.70 0.97
C PHE A 697 -21.01 33.60 0.50
N LEU A 698 -20.68 32.46 -0.06
CA LEU A 698 -19.36 32.13 -0.56
C LEU A 698 -19.35 32.10 -2.09
N GLU A 699 -18.32 32.71 -2.69
CA GLU A 699 -18.08 32.63 -4.13
C GLU A 699 -16.59 32.48 -4.42
N GLN A 700 -16.23 31.47 -5.21
CA GLN A 700 -14.85 31.19 -5.62
C GLN A 700 -13.83 31.20 -4.44
N GLY A 701 -14.20 30.59 -3.32
CA GLY A 701 -13.34 30.50 -2.13
C GLY A 701 -13.22 31.80 -1.32
N ARG A 702 -14.03 32.83 -1.60
CA ARG A 702 -14.04 34.12 -0.89
C ARG A 702 -15.37 34.35 -0.24
N LEU A 703 -15.34 35.05 0.89
CA LEU A 703 -16.53 35.57 1.53
C LEU A 703 -17.03 36.78 0.72
N LYS A 704 -18.26 36.71 0.22
CA LYS A 704 -18.89 37.84 -0.49
C LYS A 704 -19.77 38.67 0.42
N LEU A 705 -20.68 38.02 1.13
CA LEU A 705 -21.63 38.65 2.02
C LEU A 705 -21.87 37.79 3.25
N GLN A 706 -22.16 38.39 4.36
CA GLN A 706 -22.68 37.74 5.56
C GLN A 706 -23.65 38.68 6.31
N GLY A 707 -24.66 38.10 6.94
CA GLY A 707 -25.65 38.89 7.69
C GLY A 707 -26.91 38.09 8.01
N SER A 708 -27.89 38.75 8.65
CA SER A 708 -29.22 38.16 8.84
C SER A 708 -29.97 38.02 7.52
N VAL A 709 -30.97 37.13 7.49
CA VAL A 709 -31.81 36.92 6.28
C VAL A 709 -32.43 38.25 5.83
N GLU A 710 -32.93 39.08 6.76
CA GLU A 710 -33.56 40.36 6.45
C GLU A 710 -32.54 41.34 5.84
N GLN A 711 -31.32 41.39 6.38
CA GLN A 711 -30.25 42.25 5.86
C GLN A 711 -29.88 41.87 4.43
N LEU A 712 -29.69 40.59 4.18
CA LEU A 712 -29.28 40.11 2.85
C LEU A 712 -30.40 40.16 1.83
N SER A 713 -31.66 39.99 2.22
CA SER A 713 -32.81 40.15 1.33
C SER A 713 -32.98 41.58 0.81
N SER A 714 -32.40 42.60 1.50
CA SER A 714 -32.45 44.00 1.07
C SER A 714 -31.32 44.39 0.12
N ILE A 715 -30.32 43.54 -0.07
CA ILE A 715 -29.18 43.80 -0.94
C ILE A 715 -29.37 43.07 -2.28
N ALA A 716 -29.25 43.81 -3.39
CA ALA A 716 -29.33 43.18 -4.72
C ALA A 716 -28.07 42.36 -5.03
N GLY A 717 -28.21 41.16 -5.55
CA GLY A 717 -27.09 40.30 -5.96
C GLY A 717 -27.46 38.81 -6.12
N ASP A 718 -26.51 38.02 -6.63
CA ASP A 718 -26.67 36.58 -6.94
C ASP A 718 -27.08 35.70 -5.73
N HIS A 719 -26.89 36.21 -4.50
CA HIS A 719 -27.30 35.46 -3.29
C HIS A 719 -28.82 35.37 -3.15
N LEU A 720 -29.59 36.27 -3.80
CA LEU A 720 -31.06 36.24 -3.80
C LEU A 720 -31.61 35.00 -4.49
N ASP A 721 -30.89 34.43 -5.48
CA ASP A 721 -31.27 33.18 -6.16
C ASP A 721 -31.37 32.01 -5.18
N PHE A 722 -30.67 32.07 -4.04
CA PHE A 722 -30.70 31.06 -2.99
C PHE A 722 -31.76 31.37 -1.89
N LEU A 723 -32.27 32.62 -1.82
CA LEU A 723 -33.22 33.03 -0.79
C LEU A 723 -34.67 32.99 -1.27
N THR A 724 -34.88 33.19 -2.56
CA THR A 724 -36.21 33.13 -3.17
C THR A 724 -36.57 31.71 -3.57
N PRO A 725 -37.82 31.23 -3.26
CA PRO A 725 -38.29 29.88 -3.57
C PRO A 725 -38.30 29.58 -5.05
#